data_e343d3c4d44caea5c8b1a355d53846cc
#
_entry.id   e343d3c4d44caea5c8b1a355d53846cc
#
_cell.length_a   1.000
_cell.length_b   1.000
_cell.length_c   1.000
_cell.angle_alpha   90.00
_cell.angle_beta   90.00
_cell.angle_gamma   90.00
#
_symmetry.space_group_name_H-M   'P 1'
#
loop_
_entity.id
_entity.type
_entity.pdbx_description
1 polymer ?
#
loop_
_entity_poly.entity_id
_entity_poly.type
_entity_poly.pdbx_seq_one_letter_code
_entity_poly.pdbx_strand_id
1 'polypeptide(L)'
;MKKIIAICFALFAISNIGFAQLEDAKWIGAGEPCLYADYLPQFRISWTVQLDKKSDRLAVLFGGNDPRLMDINKNILGVASGKDESYIKVEMNAADAHLNVWRVNYTPRGAELLKSFELPDFDAHAVHTISADCCHGSTDFSIDGRKLGNVGLNPCSPIAFPQLADIGYEMEAGQLATLFDVKVRNFRSPYGVLYEDSLVQKIGLNQRAERVLHNPSHGSMPQLCCNFTLKEKPVRAATLTATARGIYRVTINGQQVGREYYAPGISQYNKTHYYQQYDVTKLMDGDNRLLVNLAEGWWAGGMTYEGGNWNYFGDQLAFIARLVVMYEDGDSTVVTTRPDTWQVSSNSMVTYASMFQGEVYDNTVSDVQWTSAQEVRLEGHLPVEGSDTRPRVDDYSAFHLEPAMTHVGLHTILQAVSVNEVSPGVFVYDMGQNMAGFPRVTLRNLNNGQQLTFRYAEVLYPDLPEYVNDSVTKQSKKAGTLMLENIREAMAQDIFIARGDSSETFIPDMTLHGYRYIEITGINRPLPVCDVEGMVVSSVDHFTADFECSNPLVNRLWKNIRWSMLANFISMPTDCPQRNERMGWSGDISVFSRTAVNLANVDVFLRKHMQAMRDVQTADGRFPDIAPIGGGFGGLLWGSAGVTVPWECWLQYADSDILAEHYDAMAAYMDYVDSHYFDSASGLLVQQRQWGDLGDWLCLEDGKNDKSLLFEAYYIYDLDIMRQTAILLGKEADARRYARRLMERKLFFIDTYIDKQTGKTICSSFIPERQGQPVDIQGSYVLPLAFNIVEGELRQKLVDNLVACIERENTTDDGVRCPPYSLMTGFITTAWISRVLSDNGRSDVAYRLLQQTDYPSWLYPVTQGATTIWERLNSYTHTNGFGGNNSMNSFNHYSFGAVGQWLINRCLGIERDEQQPGFRHFFLRPEPDPTGMMTYARGHLDTPYGRIESSWHINADGTVGYHIVIPDSISATLYLPGEAPQEITKSYDR
;
A
#
# COMPACT_ATOMS: atom_id res chain seq x y z
N MET A 1 -22.57 5.47 -37.98
CA MET A 1 -23.45 6.46 -37.30
C MET A 1 -24.54 5.82 -36.44
N LYS A 2 -25.40 4.89 -36.93
CA LYS A 2 -26.43 4.25 -36.06
C LYS A 2 -25.88 3.33 -34.94
N LYS A 3 -24.72 2.70 -35.10
CA LYS A 3 -24.06 1.90 -34.04
C LYS A 3 -23.33 2.78 -33.00
N ILE A 4 -22.76 3.91 -33.41
CA ILE A 4 -22.10 4.85 -32.50
C ILE A 4 -23.13 5.57 -31.61
N ILE A 5 -24.32 5.89 -32.15
CA ILE A 5 -25.41 6.47 -31.35
C ILE A 5 -25.97 5.44 -30.35
N ALA A 6 -25.96 4.15 -30.66
CA ALA A 6 -26.39 3.09 -29.73
C ALA A 6 -25.37 2.87 -28.60
N ILE A 7 -24.07 3.04 -28.86
CA ILE A 7 -23.01 2.90 -27.83
C ILE A 7 -22.99 4.15 -26.92
N CYS A 8 -23.15 5.34 -27.44
CA CYS A 8 -23.30 6.55 -26.62
C CYS A 8 -24.58 6.53 -25.77
N PHE A 9 -25.71 5.96 -26.27
CA PHE A 9 -26.90 5.75 -25.48
C PHE A 9 -26.75 4.62 -24.44
N ALA A 10 -25.91 3.61 -24.70
CA ALA A 10 -25.60 2.55 -23.74
C ALA A 10 -24.68 3.07 -22.61
N LEU A 11 -23.69 3.88 -22.92
CA LEU A 11 -22.79 4.50 -21.91
C LEU A 11 -23.54 5.55 -21.06
N PHE A 12 -24.45 6.35 -21.65
CA PHE A 12 -25.33 7.23 -20.90
C PHE A 12 -26.41 6.48 -20.10
N ALA A 13 -26.79 5.29 -20.51
CA ALA A 13 -27.71 4.42 -19.76
C ALA A 13 -27.02 3.73 -18.58
N ILE A 14 -25.71 3.39 -18.69
CA ILE A 14 -24.95 2.73 -17.64
C ILE A 14 -24.71 3.67 -16.45
N SER A 15 -24.38 4.94 -16.65
CA SER A 15 -24.21 5.91 -15.58
C SER A 15 -25.48 6.23 -14.80
N ASN A 16 -26.65 6.07 -15.41
CA ASN A 16 -27.95 6.20 -14.73
C ASN A 16 -28.46 4.90 -14.10
N ILE A 17 -27.91 3.74 -14.48
CA ILE A 17 -28.34 2.43 -13.96
C ILE A 17 -27.89 2.27 -12.50
N GLY A 18 -26.71 2.80 -12.10
CA GLY A 18 -26.21 2.70 -10.73
C GLY A 18 -27.11 3.39 -9.71
N PHE A 19 -27.58 4.58 -10.00
CA PHE A 19 -28.55 5.28 -9.14
C PHE A 19 -29.93 4.60 -9.14
N ALA A 20 -30.38 4.09 -10.28
CA ALA A 20 -31.66 3.37 -10.37
C ALA A 20 -31.62 2.05 -9.58
N GLN A 21 -30.46 1.46 -9.36
CA GLN A 21 -30.32 0.22 -8.58
C GLN A 21 -30.37 0.43 -7.07
N LEU A 22 -30.03 1.63 -6.58
CA LEU A 22 -30.12 2.02 -5.16
C LEU A 22 -31.18 3.10 -4.93
N GLU A 23 -32.10 3.28 -5.89
CA GLU A 23 -33.23 4.21 -5.77
C GLU A 23 -34.04 3.92 -4.51
N ASP A 24 -34.44 4.98 -3.79
CA ASP A 24 -35.13 4.94 -2.50
C ASP A 24 -34.33 4.44 -1.29
N ALA A 25 -33.09 3.98 -1.47
CA ALA A 25 -32.19 3.64 -0.37
C ALA A 25 -31.52 4.91 0.22
N LYS A 26 -31.19 4.85 1.50
CA LYS A 26 -30.48 5.91 2.22
C LYS A 26 -29.16 5.38 2.76
N TRP A 27 -28.15 6.23 2.84
CA TRP A 27 -26.95 5.96 3.59
C TRP A 27 -27.28 5.95 5.07
N ILE A 28 -27.08 4.84 5.75
CA ILE A 28 -27.39 4.67 7.18
C ILE A 28 -26.17 4.19 7.95
N GLY A 29 -26.09 4.60 9.22
CA GLY A 29 -25.00 4.23 10.13
C GLY A 29 -25.36 4.56 11.57
N ALA A 30 -24.34 4.65 12.43
CA ALA A 30 -24.50 5.03 13.84
C ALA A 30 -24.75 6.54 14.01
N GLY A 31 -24.34 7.35 13.04
CA GLY A 31 -24.41 8.82 13.13
C GLY A 31 -23.28 9.46 13.93
N GLU A 32 -22.47 8.66 14.60
CA GLU A 32 -21.31 9.10 15.40
C GLU A 32 -20.10 8.21 15.10
N PRO A 33 -18.86 8.75 15.12
CA PRO A 33 -17.66 7.93 14.98
C PRO A 33 -17.39 7.13 16.25
N CYS A 34 -16.78 5.96 16.10
CA CYS A 34 -16.23 5.18 17.20
C CYS A 34 -14.92 5.82 17.68
N LEU A 35 -14.67 5.80 18.99
CA LEU A 35 -13.38 6.14 19.59
C LEU A 35 -12.76 4.91 20.22
N TYR A 36 -11.64 4.45 19.69
CA TYR A 36 -10.76 3.50 20.32
C TYR A 36 -9.43 4.19 20.64
N ALA A 37 -9.27 4.59 21.90
CA ALA A 37 -8.21 5.50 22.33
C ALA A 37 -6.79 4.97 22.10
N ASP A 38 -6.60 3.65 22.27
CA ASP A 38 -5.29 3.02 22.13
C ASP A 38 -4.79 2.98 20.66
N TYR A 39 -5.67 3.29 19.69
CA TYR A 39 -5.35 3.31 18.27
C TYR A 39 -5.57 4.67 17.61
N LEU A 40 -5.79 5.73 18.38
CA LEU A 40 -5.99 7.08 17.86
C LEU A 40 -4.68 7.90 17.91
N PRO A 41 -3.97 8.08 16.78
CA PRO A 41 -2.68 8.79 16.73
C PRO A 41 -2.82 10.28 16.40
N GLN A 42 -4.00 10.74 15.98
CA GLN A 42 -4.27 12.15 15.64
C GLN A 42 -5.47 12.65 16.41
N PHE A 43 -5.23 13.54 17.34
CA PHE A 43 -6.27 14.03 18.23
C PHE A 43 -5.94 15.41 18.78
N ARG A 44 -6.98 16.15 19.19
CA ARG A 44 -6.88 17.24 20.13
C ARG A 44 -7.45 16.76 21.46
N ILE A 45 -6.68 16.89 22.53
CA ILE A 45 -7.19 16.73 23.90
C ILE A 45 -7.06 18.04 24.64
N SER A 46 -8.08 18.40 25.43
CA SER A 46 -8.08 19.59 26.25
C SER A 46 -8.67 19.31 27.63
N TRP A 47 -8.11 19.99 28.63
CA TRP A 47 -8.56 19.94 30.02
C TRP A 47 -8.77 21.36 30.51
N THR A 48 -9.90 21.62 31.16
CA THR A 48 -10.18 22.88 31.83
C THR A 48 -9.95 22.72 33.34
N VAL A 49 -8.98 23.42 33.89
CA VAL A 49 -8.44 23.22 35.22
C VAL A 49 -8.29 24.54 35.99
N GLN A 50 -8.29 24.49 37.32
CA GLN A 50 -7.99 25.60 38.20
C GLN A 50 -7.22 25.09 39.42
N LEU A 51 -6.07 25.68 39.75
CA LEU A 51 -5.37 25.42 41.00
C LEU A 51 -6.01 26.16 42.15
N ASP A 52 -6.09 25.52 43.31
CA ASP A 52 -6.41 26.19 44.57
C ASP A 52 -5.30 27.19 44.95
N LYS A 53 -5.65 28.25 45.67
CA LYS A 53 -4.72 29.32 46.04
C LYS A 53 -3.50 28.89 46.85
N LYS A 54 -3.52 27.69 47.44
CA LYS A 54 -2.41 27.10 48.16
C LYS A 54 -1.61 26.08 47.41
N SER A 55 -2.00 25.83 46.17
CA SER A 55 -1.39 24.82 45.31
C SER A 55 -0.56 25.49 44.23
N ASP A 56 0.51 24.85 43.83
CA ASP A 56 1.44 25.37 42.82
C ASP A 56 1.62 24.41 41.61
N ARG A 57 1.03 23.19 41.65
CA ARG A 57 1.22 22.18 40.59
C ARG A 57 -0.02 21.37 40.32
N LEU A 58 -0.23 21.10 39.05
CA LEU A 58 -1.12 20.08 38.52
C LEU A 58 -0.55 19.54 37.23
N ALA A 59 -0.61 18.23 37.00
CA ALA A 59 -0.35 17.64 35.69
C ALA A 59 -1.61 17.01 35.14
N VAL A 60 -1.82 17.22 33.84
CA VAL A 60 -2.78 16.49 33.01
C VAL A 60 -2.04 15.43 32.18
N LEU A 61 -2.69 14.31 31.91
CA LEU A 61 -2.04 13.12 31.35
C LEU A 61 -2.79 12.63 30.12
N PHE A 62 -2.01 12.08 29.16
CA PHE A 62 -2.53 11.29 28.03
C PHE A 62 -1.47 10.28 27.60
N GLY A 63 -1.82 9.39 26.65
CA GLY A 63 -0.92 8.35 26.19
C GLY A 63 -0.62 7.29 27.27
N GLY A 64 -1.51 7.15 28.26
CA GLY A 64 -1.31 6.22 29.36
C GLY A 64 -1.35 4.78 28.89
N ASN A 65 -0.30 4.01 29.23
CA ASN A 65 -0.15 2.60 28.81
C ASN A 65 -0.11 2.39 27.29
N ASP A 66 0.14 3.46 26.52
CA ASP A 66 0.31 3.36 25.08
C ASP A 66 1.52 2.47 24.74
N PRO A 67 1.33 1.39 23.96
CA PRO A 67 2.42 0.51 23.56
C PRO A 67 3.52 1.23 22.77
N ARG A 68 3.23 2.36 22.14
CA ARG A 68 4.22 3.20 21.42
C ARG A 68 5.14 3.96 22.39
N LEU A 69 4.65 4.32 23.56
CA LEU A 69 5.45 4.94 24.63
C LEU A 69 6.22 3.90 25.43
N MET A 70 5.62 2.73 25.63
CA MET A 70 6.20 1.63 26.40
C MET A 70 7.09 0.79 25.53
N ASP A 71 7.83 1.07 24.63
CA ASP A 71 8.46 0.17 23.67
C ASP A 71 7.66 -1.13 23.45
N ILE A 72 7.19 -1.34 22.26
CA ILE A 72 6.42 -2.54 21.88
C ILE A 72 7.16 -3.86 22.17
N ASN A 73 8.47 -3.80 22.39
CA ASN A 73 9.33 -4.90 22.78
C ASN A 73 9.76 -4.82 24.26
N LYS A 74 8.95 -4.22 25.13
CA LYS A 74 9.29 -4.02 26.56
C LYS A 74 9.78 -5.26 27.28
N ASN A 75 9.30 -6.44 26.89
CA ASN A 75 9.75 -7.70 27.42
C ASN A 75 11.25 -7.97 27.16
N ILE A 76 11.84 -7.31 26.16
CA ILE A 76 13.26 -7.40 25.84
C ILE A 76 14.09 -6.56 26.79
N LEU A 77 13.55 -5.44 27.24
CA LEU A 77 14.25 -4.47 28.06
C LEU A 77 14.27 -4.82 29.55
N GLY A 78 13.63 -5.93 29.95
CA GLY A 78 13.51 -6.30 31.37
C GLY A 78 12.61 -5.37 32.17
N VAL A 79 11.82 -4.52 31.53
CA VAL A 79 10.79 -3.71 32.19
C VAL A 79 9.68 -4.65 32.62
N ALA A 80 9.39 -4.71 33.90
CA ALA A 80 8.39 -5.62 34.44
C ALA A 80 7.01 -5.30 33.84
N SER A 81 6.43 -6.26 33.17
CA SER A 81 5.11 -6.12 32.57
C SER A 81 4.06 -5.78 33.64
N GLY A 82 3.35 -4.69 33.43
CA GLY A 82 2.11 -4.37 34.15
C GLY A 82 2.25 -3.62 35.48
N LYS A 83 3.42 -3.09 35.84
CA LYS A 83 3.60 -2.26 37.05
C LYS A 83 4.01 -0.82 36.76
N ASP A 84 4.64 -0.54 35.65
CA ASP A 84 5.13 0.78 35.34
C ASP A 84 4.24 1.40 34.26
N GLU A 85 3.29 2.22 34.67
CA GLU A 85 2.46 3.00 33.77
C GLU A 85 3.33 3.99 33.01
N SER A 86 3.22 3.98 31.67
CA SER A 86 3.83 4.98 30.79
C SER A 86 2.80 6.02 30.43
N TYR A 87 3.19 7.28 30.31
CA TYR A 87 2.29 8.39 29.89
C TYR A 87 3.07 9.63 29.50
N ILE A 88 2.40 10.53 28.81
CA ILE A 88 2.80 11.92 28.63
C ILE A 88 2.19 12.73 29.75
N LYS A 89 3.04 13.50 30.45
CA LYS A 89 2.64 14.39 31.53
C LYS A 89 2.85 15.83 31.13
N VAL A 90 1.80 16.62 31.23
CA VAL A 90 1.80 18.07 30.96
C VAL A 90 1.54 18.78 32.26
N GLU A 91 2.61 19.27 32.91
CA GLU A 91 2.58 19.87 34.25
C GLU A 91 2.49 21.38 34.18
N MET A 92 1.43 21.94 34.71
CA MET A 92 1.31 23.38 35.03
C MET A 92 1.99 23.62 36.36
N ASN A 93 3.10 24.41 36.35
CA ASN A 93 3.87 24.77 37.51
C ASN A 93 3.76 26.28 37.76
N ALA A 94 3.01 26.64 38.79
CA ALA A 94 2.79 28.03 39.17
C ALA A 94 3.98 28.67 39.84
N ALA A 95 4.84 27.91 40.52
CA ALA A 95 5.98 28.42 41.28
C ALA A 95 7.04 29.09 40.39
N ASP A 96 7.22 28.60 39.18
CA ASP A 96 8.15 29.11 38.18
C ASP A 96 7.48 29.63 36.91
N ALA A 97 6.13 29.62 36.86
CA ALA A 97 5.33 30.01 35.71
C ALA A 97 5.70 29.26 34.40
N HIS A 98 5.78 27.93 34.47
CA HIS A 98 6.08 27.10 33.33
C HIS A 98 5.01 26.03 33.08
N LEU A 99 4.87 25.64 31.81
CA LEU A 99 4.20 24.41 31.40
C LEU A 99 5.28 23.41 30.93
N ASN A 100 5.41 22.34 31.69
CA ASN A 100 6.44 21.32 31.49
C ASN A 100 5.85 20.10 30.81
N VAL A 101 6.48 19.60 29.76
CA VAL A 101 6.07 18.37 29.03
C VAL A 101 7.08 17.26 29.30
N TRP A 102 6.60 16.16 29.85
CA TRP A 102 7.40 15.00 30.24
C TRP A 102 6.95 13.74 29.53
N ARG A 103 7.91 12.83 29.27
CA ARG A 103 7.65 11.41 29.05
C ARG A 103 7.97 10.63 30.32
N VAL A 104 7.06 9.75 30.74
CA VAL A 104 7.21 9.02 32.00
C VAL A 104 7.14 7.52 31.76
N ASN A 105 8.11 6.78 32.27
CA ASN A 105 8.17 5.31 32.33
C ASN A 105 8.00 4.55 31.00
N TYR A 106 8.32 5.15 29.90
CA TYR A 106 8.25 4.49 28.58
C TYR A 106 9.51 3.68 28.23
N THR A 107 10.58 3.90 28.96
CA THR A 107 11.86 3.18 28.84
C THR A 107 12.46 2.98 30.24
N PRO A 108 13.58 2.24 30.38
CA PRO A 108 14.35 2.17 31.63
C PRO A 108 14.86 3.51 32.17
N ARG A 109 14.69 4.60 31.43
CA ARG A 109 15.15 5.95 31.81
C ARG A 109 14.26 6.66 32.83
N GLY A 110 13.03 6.18 33.08
CA GLY A 110 12.08 6.85 33.94
C GLY A 110 11.48 8.11 33.32
N ALA A 111 11.35 9.18 34.11
CA ALA A 111 10.79 10.45 33.62
C ALA A 111 11.85 11.29 32.90
N GLU A 112 11.48 11.86 31.74
CA GLU A 112 12.32 12.74 30.92
C GLU A 112 11.57 14.03 30.59
N LEU A 113 12.15 15.18 30.94
CA LEU A 113 11.62 16.50 30.55
C LEU A 113 11.94 16.74 29.06
N LEU A 114 10.89 16.80 28.22
CA LEU A 114 11.03 17.06 26.79
C LEU A 114 11.12 18.56 26.49
N LYS A 115 10.28 19.34 27.18
CA LYS A 115 10.19 20.77 26.94
C LYS A 115 9.62 21.49 28.17
N SER A 116 10.10 22.69 28.39
CA SER A 116 9.55 23.67 29.36
C SER A 116 9.17 24.94 28.60
N PHE A 117 7.93 25.37 28.75
CA PHE A 117 7.40 26.61 28.15
C PHE A 117 7.20 27.68 29.23
N GLU A 118 7.78 28.87 29.05
CA GLU A 118 7.52 30.00 29.91
C GLU A 118 6.10 30.53 29.71
N LEU A 119 5.43 30.87 30.81
CA LEU A 119 4.09 31.43 30.84
C LEU A 119 4.11 32.86 31.39
N PRO A 120 4.51 33.86 30.59
CA PRO A 120 4.57 35.24 31.09
C PRO A 120 3.18 35.76 31.45
N ASP A 121 3.11 36.53 32.57
CA ASP A 121 1.87 37.10 33.13
C ASP A 121 0.80 36.07 33.51
N PHE A 122 1.24 34.88 33.94
CA PHE A 122 0.38 33.75 34.23
C PHE A 122 -0.21 33.80 35.64
N ASP A 123 -1.56 33.86 35.72
CA ASP A 123 -2.27 33.67 37.00
C ASP A 123 -2.71 32.19 37.13
N ALA A 124 -1.87 31.40 37.73
CA ALA A 124 -2.11 29.93 37.89
C ALA A 124 -3.40 29.59 38.69
N HIS A 125 -4.00 30.54 39.39
CA HIS A 125 -5.23 30.34 40.16
C HIS A 125 -6.51 30.72 39.40
N ALA A 126 -6.35 31.27 38.18
CA ALA A 126 -7.46 31.42 37.26
C ALA A 126 -7.85 30.07 36.63
N VAL A 127 -8.99 30.04 35.96
CA VAL A 127 -9.41 28.89 35.18
C VAL A 127 -8.64 28.90 33.87
N HIS A 128 -7.95 27.78 33.56
CA HIS A 128 -7.15 27.61 32.35
C HIS A 128 -7.60 26.40 31.56
N THR A 129 -7.52 26.50 30.25
CA THR A 129 -7.67 25.34 29.33
C THR A 129 -6.31 25.00 28.72
N ILE A 130 -5.79 23.84 29.11
CA ILE A 130 -4.58 23.24 28.55
C ILE A 130 -5.01 22.38 27.38
N SER A 131 -4.34 22.47 26.23
CA SER A 131 -4.61 21.59 25.09
C SER A 131 -3.34 21.07 24.43
N ALA A 132 -3.47 19.87 23.86
CA ALA A 132 -2.45 19.20 23.07
C ALA A 132 -3.07 18.76 21.74
N ASP A 133 -2.51 19.25 20.63
CA ASP A 133 -2.86 18.90 19.26
C ASP A 133 -1.83 17.91 18.74
N CYS A 134 -2.11 16.62 18.89
CA CYS A 134 -1.20 15.55 18.50
C CYS A 134 -1.43 15.11 17.06
N CYS A 135 -0.36 15.07 16.30
CA CYS A 135 -0.35 14.54 14.95
C CYS A 135 0.91 13.67 14.80
N HIS A 136 0.75 12.35 14.99
CA HIS A 136 1.84 11.37 14.88
C HIS A 136 3.10 11.76 15.69
N GLY A 137 2.89 12.16 16.95
CA GLY A 137 3.96 12.52 17.87
C GLY A 137 4.51 13.93 17.73
N SER A 138 4.20 14.66 16.67
CA SER A 138 4.40 16.10 16.59
C SER A 138 3.22 16.78 17.28
N THR A 139 3.43 17.37 18.45
CA THR A 139 2.35 17.85 19.30
C THR A 139 2.50 19.32 19.57
N ASP A 140 1.48 20.10 19.19
CA ASP A 140 1.35 21.51 19.51
C ASP A 140 0.65 21.68 20.86
N PHE A 141 1.31 22.35 21.80
CA PHE A 141 0.76 22.67 23.12
C PHE A 141 0.25 24.08 23.17
N SER A 142 -0.89 24.26 23.81
CA SER A 142 -1.52 25.58 24.02
C SER A 142 -2.10 25.72 25.44
N ILE A 143 -2.19 26.93 25.91
CA ILE A 143 -2.94 27.30 27.11
C ILE A 143 -3.86 28.50 26.79
N ASP A 144 -5.14 28.40 27.12
CA ASP A 144 -6.18 29.41 26.85
C ASP A 144 -6.23 29.85 25.38
N GLY A 145 -6.04 28.91 24.46
CA GLY A 145 -5.98 29.16 23.02
C GLY A 145 -4.69 29.78 22.52
N ARG A 146 -3.77 30.16 23.42
CA ARG A 146 -2.45 30.67 23.05
C ARG A 146 -1.49 29.50 22.78
N LYS A 147 -1.00 29.40 21.58
CA LYS A 147 0.01 28.41 21.19
C LYS A 147 1.34 28.70 21.90
N LEU A 148 1.88 27.70 22.60
CA LEU A 148 3.16 27.73 23.27
C LEU A 148 4.30 27.25 22.39
N GLY A 149 4.07 26.15 21.65
CA GLY A 149 5.05 25.60 20.74
C GLY A 149 4.82 24.13 20.46
N ASN A 150 5.71 23.55 19.68
CA ASN A 150 5.69 22.15 19.27
C ASN A 150 6.70 21.31 20.05
N VAL A 151 6.33 20.08 20.33
CA VAL A 151 7.18 19.08 20.99
C VAL A 151 7.06 17.74 20.24
N GLY A 152 8.19 17.16 19.86
CA GLY A 152 8.24 15.78 19.39
C GLY A 152 8.12 14.81 20.57
N LEU A 153 7.08 14.01 20.60
CA LEU A 153 6.82 13.06 21.69
C LEU A 153 7.39 11.65 21.44
N ASN A 154 8.03 11.42 20.29
CA ASN A 154 8.58 10.11 19.94
C ASN A 154 9.64 9.66 20.95
N PRO A 155 9.44 8.50 21.62
CA PRO A 155 10.34 8.07 22.68
C PRO A 155 11.63 7.42 22.17
N CYS A 156 11.53 6.47 21.25
CA CYS A 156 12.62 5.56 20.92
C CYS A 156 12.97 5.55 19.44
N SER A 157 12.03 5.85 18.58
CA SER A 157 12.17 5.81 17.13
C SER A 157 11.57 7.06 16.54
N PRO A 158 12.13 7.64 15.46
CA PRO A 158 11.54 8.79 14.78
C PRO A 158 10.12 8.52 14.26
N ILE A 159 9.70 7.26 14.21
CA ILE A 159 8.39 6.83 13.74
C ILE A 159 7.46 6.34 14.86
N ALA A 160 7.98 6.10 16.08
CA ALA A 160 7.13 5.80 17.22
C ALA A 160 6.52 7.09 17.77
N PHE A 161 5.21 7.15 17.93
CA PHE A 161 4.48 8.30 18.42
C PHE A 161 3.38 7.84 19.39
N PRO A 162 2.99 8.72 20.35
CA PRO A 162 1.94 8.37 21.29
C PRO A 162 0.58 8.28 20.62
N GLN A 163 -0.22 7.33 21.11
CA GLN A 163 -1.65 7.29 20.90
C GLN A 163 -2.36 8.11 21.98
N LEU A 164 -3.65 8.36 21.84
CA LEU A 164 -4.44 8.98 22.90
C LEU A 164 -4.40 8.14 24.18
N ALA A 165 -4.70 6.84 24.04
CA ALA A 165 -4.69 5.84 25.11
C ALA A 165 -5.38 6.33 26.39
N ASP A 166 -4.92 5.92 27.58
CA ASP A 166 -5.50 6.39 28.84
C ASP A 166 -5.18 7.87 29.08
N ILE A 167 -6.17 8.59 29.58
CA ILE A 167 -6.11 10.01 29.91
C ILE A 167 -6.38 10.24 31.41
N GLY A 168 -5.94 11.36 31.95
CA GLY A 168 -6.21 11.65 33.33
C GLY A 168 -5.44 12.81 33.94
N TYR A 169 -5.08 12.70 35.22
CA TYR A 169 -4.32 13.72 35.92
C TYR A 169 -3.35 13.12 36.95
N GLU A 170 -2.39 13.93 37.36
CA GLU A 170 -1.48 13.66 38.46
C GLU A 170 -1.36 14.87 39.40
N MET A 171 -1.48 14.60 40.68
CA MET A 171 -1.33 15.60 41.77
C MET A 171 -0.26 15.18 42.74
N GLU A 172 0.60 16.08 43.12
CA GLU A 172 1.53 15.86 44.23
C GLU A 172 0.81 15.94 45.60
N ALA A 173 1.41 15.37 46.61
CA ALA A 173 0.87 15.39 47.99
C ALA A 173 0.64 16.85 48.45
N GLY A 174 -0.53 17.12 49.01
CA GLY A 174 -0.89 18.42 49.53
C GLY A 174 -1.36 19.46 48.54
N GLN A 175 -1.40 19.12 47.24
CA GLN A 175 -1.97 19.96 46.19
C GLN A 175 -3.48 19.80 46.09
N LEU A 176 -4.18 20.79 45.59
CA LEU A 176 -5.62 20.81 45.33
C LEU A 176 -5.91 21.56 44.03
N ALA A 177 -6.70 20.98 43.19
CA ALA A 177 -7.18 21.62 41.96
C ALA A 177 -8.66 21.31 41.73
N THR A 178 -9.28 22.04 40.81
CA THR A 178 -10.58 21.70 40.25
C THR A 178 -10.40 21.36 38.78
N LEU A 179 -10.88 20.19 38.38
CA LEU A 179 -10.98 19.76 36.99
C LEU A 179 -12.43 19.93 36.54
N PHE A 180 -12.68 20.75 35.53
CA PHE A 180 -13.99 21.13 35.07
C PHE A 180 -14.47 20.25 33.93
N ASP A 181 -13.60 20.02 32.94
CA ASP A 181 -13.90 19.18 31.79
C ASP A 181 -12.65 18.58 31.16
N VAL A 182 -12.88 17.54 30.38
CA VAL A 182 -11.93 16.93 29.45
C VAL A 182 -12.63 16.73 28.13
N LYS A 183 -12.02 17.14 27.02
CA LYS A 183 -12.56 16.95 25.67
C LYS A 183 -11.54 16.33 24.76
N VAL A 184 -11.96 15.30 24.03
CA VAL A 184 -11.19 14.69 22.94
C VAL A 184 -11.91 14.93 21.63
N ARG A 185 -11.16 15.41 20.64
CA ARG A 185 -11.62 15.60 19.28
C ARG A 185 -10.74 14.82 18.34
N ASN A 186 -11.33 14.26 17.29
CA ASN A 186 -10.55 13.88 16.13
C ASN A 186 -10.00 15.19 15.53
N PHE A 187 -8.68 15.29 15.43
CA PHE A 187 -8.00 16.52 15.03
C PHE A 187 -8.43 17.03 13.64
N ARG A 188 -8.88 16.13 12.75
CA ARG A 188 -9.23 16.43 11.36
C ARG A 188 -10.68 16.17 11.00
N SER A 189 -11.51 15.79 11.96
CA SER A 189 -12.92 15.61 11.71
C SER A 189 -13.72 16.87 11.96
N PRO A 190 -14.61 17.24 11.05
CA PRO A 190 -15.57 18.32 11.27
C PRO A 190 -16.68 17.93 12.26
N TYR A 191 -16.85 16.65 12.56
CA TYR A 191 -17.94 16.13 13.38
C TYR A 191 -17.73 16.29 14.88
N GLY A 192 -16.65 16.96 15.30
CA GLY A 192 -16.57 17.53 16.62
C GLY A 192 -15.95 16.65 17.69
N VAL A 193 -16.55 16.65 18.84
CA VAL A 193 -16.02 16.05 20.06
C VAL A 193 -16.27 14.55 20.03
N LEU A 194 -15.20 13.74 20.09
CA LEU A 194 -15.28 12.29 20.19
C LEU A 194 -15.59 11.83 21.61
N TYR A 195 -15.13 12.63 22.60
CA TYR A 195 -15.31 12.36 24.01
C TYR A 195 -15.37 13.70 24.75
N GLU A 196 -16.34 13.84 25.63
CA GLU A 196 -16.46 15.00 26.52
C GLU A 196 -16.97 14.53 27.90
N ASP A 197 -16.28 14.98 28.93
CA ASP A 197 -16.66 14.76 30.33
C ASP A 197 -16.65 16.09 31.07
N SER A 198 -17.82 16.51 31.53
CA SER A 198 -17.99 17.70 32.36
C SER A 198 -17.84 17.33 33.83
N LEU A 199 -16.61 17.19 34.28
CA LEU A 199 -16.25 16.57 35.53
C LEU A 199 -16.65 17.38 36.77
N VAL A 200 -16.38 18.66 36.79
CA VAL A 200 -16.56 19.59 37.93
C VAL A 200 -16.24 18.92 39.28
N GLN A 201 -15.04 18.42 39.38
CA GLN A 201 -14.58 17.75 40.61
C GLN A 201 -13.34 18.42 41.19
N LYS A 202 -13.29 18.44 42.51
CA LYS A 202 -12.07 18.82 43.22
C LYS A 202 -11.19 17.58 43.38
N ILE A 203 -9.94 17.72 42.97
CA ILE A 203 -8.95 16.65 42.99
C ILE A 203 -7.79 17.04 43.91
N GLY A 204 -7.29 16.07 44.69
CA GLY A 204 -6.19 16.25 45.62
C GLY A 204 -6.60 16.50 47.05
N LEU A 205 -5.75 17.19 47.84
CA LEU A 205 -5.80 17.35 49.28
C LEU A 205 -5.35 16.10 50.04
N ASN A 206 -4.85 15.07 49.45
CA ASN A 206 -4.31 13.93 50.14
C ASN A 206 -2.87 14.16 50.58
N GLN A 207 -2.46 13.56 51.71
CA GLN A 207 -1.05 13.53 52.12
C GLN A 207 -0.19 12.66 51.19
N ARG A 208 -0.82 11.98 50.27
CA ARG A 208 -0.16 11.13 49.24
C ARG A 208 -0.41 11.74 47.86
N ALA A 209 0.56 11.58 46.99
CA ALA A 209 0.39 11.89 45.58
C ALA A 209 -0.72 10.99 44.97
N GLU A 210 -1.52 11.57 44.12
CA GLU A 210 -2.63 10.88 43.46
C GLU A 210 -2.42 10.95 41.94
N ARG A 211 -2.58 9.83 41.27
CA ARG A 211 -2.61 9.70 39.83
C ARG A 211 -3.82 8.87 39.42
N VAL A 212 -4.59 9.38 38.48
CA VAL A 212 -5.77 8.73 37.95
C VAL A 212 -5.64 8.67 36.42
N LEU A 213 -5.77 7.49 35.88
CA LEU A 213 -5.87 7.24 34.44
C LEU A 213 -7.14 6.47 34.17
N HIS A 214 -7.81 6.79 33.08
CA HIS A 214 -8.95 6.04 32.56
C HIS A 214 -8.93 6.05 31.04
N ASN A 215 -9.44 4.98 30.41
CA ASN A 215 -9.54 4.87 28.97
C ASN A 215 -10.82 5.57 28.48
N PRO A 216 -10.73 6.58 27.59
CA PRO A 216 -11.90 7.30 27.10
C PRO A 216 -12.60 6.60 25.92
N SER A 217 -12.20 5.38 25.57
CA SER A 217 -12.80 4.63 24.45
C SER A 217 -14.30 4.46 24.65
N HIS A 218 -15.05 4.62 23.56
CA HIS A 218 -16.49 4.43 23.54
C HIS A 218 -17.01 4.02 22.16
N GLY A 219 -18.16 3.36 22.17
CA GLY A 219 -18.75 2.81 20.95
C GLY A 219 -17.97 1.59 20.42
N SER A 220 -18.49 0.99 19.37
CA SER A 220 -17.85 -0.03 18.57
C SER A 220 -18.00 0.31 17.09
N MET A 221 -17.32 -0.44 16.22
CA MET A 221 -17.61 -0.39 14.79
C MET A 221 -19.11 -0.69 14.58
N PRO A 222 -19.82 0.09 13.73
CA PRO A 222 -21.25 -0.06 13.58
C PRO A 222 -21.65 -1.43 13.06
N GLN A 223 -22.64 -2.04 13.70
CA GLN A 223 -23.33 -3.21 13.19
C GLN A 223 -24.77 -2.84 12.84
N LEU A 224 -25.22 -3.13 11.63
CA LEU A 224 -26.56 -2.80 11.15
C LEU A 224 -27.40 -4.07 11.01
N CYS A 225 -28.69 -3.97 11.30
CA CYS A 225 -29.62 -5.10 11.22
C CYS A 225 -30.94 -4.69 10.59
N CYS A 226 -31.46 -5.56 9.72
CA CYS A 226 -32.81 -5.47 9.19
C CYS A 226 -33.49 -6.84 9.25
N ASN A 227 -34.68 -6.89 9.84
CA ASN A 227 -35.54 -8.07 9.79
C ASN A 227 -36.67 -7.82 8.82
N PHE A 228 -36.97 -8.77 7.95
CA PHE A 228 -38.06 -8.67 6.97
C PHE A 228 -38.66 -10.03 6.65
N THR A 229 -39.92 -10.03 6.30
CA THR A 229 -40.70 -11.24 5.95
C THR A 229 -41.04 -11.19 4.47
N LEU A 230 -40.84 -12.29 3.77
CA LEU A 230 -41.23 -12.45 2.37
C LEU A 230 -42.72 -12.81 2.23
N LYS A 231 -43.26 -12.56 1.07
CA LYS A 231 -44.59 -13.05 0.71
C LYS A 231 -44.57 -14.59 0.62
N GLU A 232 -45.67 -15.24 0.96
CA GLU A 232 -45.83 -16.70 0.84
C GLU A 232 -45.92 -17.13 -0.65
N LYS A 233 -44.85 -16.93 -1.41
CA LYS A 233 -44.69 -17.19 -2.85
C LYS A 233 -43.35 -17.80 -3.14
N PRO A 234 -43.24 -18.70 -4.14
CA PRO A 234 -41.93 -19.21 -4.57
C PRO A 234 -41.02 -18.10 -5.06
N VAL A 235 -39.82 -18.02 -4.50
CA VAL A 235 -38.77 -17.08 -4.90
C VAL A 235 -38.10 -17.57 -6.17
N ARG A 236 -38.11 -16.75 -7.22
CA ARG A 236 -37.40 -17.01 -8.48
C ARG A 236 -35.93 -16.56 -8.42
N ALA A 237 -35.70 -15.37 -7.91
CA ALA A 237 -34.38 -14.77 -7.80
C ALA A 237 -34.35 -13.68 -6.71
N ALA A 238 -33.24 -13.53 -6.02
CA ALA A 238 -33.02 -12.45 -5.09
C ALA A 238 -31.63 -11.83 -5.33
N THR A 239 -31.59 -10.51 -5.52
CA THR A 239 -30.35 -9.75 -5.77
C THR A 239 -30.17 -8.67 -4.72
N LEU A 240 -29.05 -8.69 -4.03
CA LEU A 240 -28.60 -7.63 -3.12
C LEU A 240 -27.60 -6.74 -3.84
N THR A 241 -27.91 -5.46 -3.99
CA THR A 241 -26.98 -4.41 -4.40
C THR A 241 -26.55 -3.62 -3.18
N ALA A 242 -25.26 -3.48 -2.91
CA ALA A 242 -24.76 -2.87 -1.69
C ALA A 242 -23.43 -2.17 -1.85
N THR A 243 -23.22 -1.13 -1.04
CA THR A 243 -21.90 -0.50 -0.86
C THR A 243 -21.80 0.18 0.50
N ALA A 244 -20.60 0.63 0.87
CA ALA A 244 -20.37 1.28 2.16
C ALA A 244 -19.40 2.46 2.05
N ARG A 245 -19.53 3.40 2.96
CA ARG A 245 -18.47 4.33 3.39
C ARG A 245 -17.73 3.65 4.51
N GLY A 246 -16.57 3.12 4.21
CA GLY A 246 -15.85 2.11 4.95
C GLY A 246 -15.78 0.80 4.18
N ILE A 247 -15.48 -0.28 4.86
CA ILE A 247 -15.61 -1.65 4.35
C ILE A 247 -16.74 -2.37 5.09
N TYR A 248 -17.30 -3.41 4.46
CA TYR A 248 -18.45 -4.11 5.03
C TYR A 248 -18.43 -5.62 4.83
N ARG A 249 -19.10 -6.29 5.74
CA ARG A 249 -19.43 -7.72 5.66
C ARG A 249 -20.92 -7.89 5.89
N VAL A 250 -21.56 -8.68 5.04
CA VAL A 250 -23.00 -8.94 5.12
C VAL A 250 -23.26 -10.42 5.41
N THR A 251 -24.19 -10.69 6.29
CA THR A 251 -24.78 -12.03 6.44
C THR A 251 -26.30 -11.95 6.28
N ILE A 252 -26.89 -13.00 5.70
CA ILE A 252 -28.33 -13.22 5.66
C ILE A 252 -28.60 -14.55 6.34
N ASN A 253 -29.45 -14.54 7.36
CA ASN A 253 -29.80 -15.75 8.15
C ASN A 253 -28.55 -16.47 8.71
N GLY A 254 -27.52 -15.69 9.11
CA GLY A 254 -26.27 -16.22 9.63
C GLY A 254 -25.29 -16.75 8.56
N GLN A 255 -25.65 -16.73 7.29
CA GLN A 255 -24.79 -17.14 6.19
C GLN A 255 -24.16 -15.92 5.52
N GLN A 256 -22.84 -15.96 5.26
CA GLN A 256 -22.12 -14.87 4.65
C GLN A 256 -22.56 -14.65 3.20
N VAL A 257 -22.74 -13.37 2.82
CA VAL A 257 -22.98 -12.93 1.45
C VAL A 257 -21.65 -12.56 0.80
N GLY A 258 -21.42 -13.13 -0.41
CA GLY A 258 -20.16 -12.92 -1.13
C GLY A 258 -18.98 -13.72 -0.55
N ARG A 259 -17.84 -13.62 -1.21
CA ARG A 259 -16.58 -14.26 -0.80
C ARG A 259 -15.43 -13.28 -0.73
N GLU A 260 -15.67 -12.07 -1.18
CA GLU A 260 -14.70 -11.00 -1.21
C GLU A 260 -14.47 -10.38 0.16
N TYR A 261 -13.29 -9.83 0.31
CA TYR A 261 -12.83 -9.04 1.45
C TYR A 261 -12.75 -7.57 1.05
N TYR A 262 -12.89 -6.69 2.03
CA TYR A 262 -12.69 -5.24 1.91
C TYR A 262 -13.59 -4.56 0.86
N ALA A 263 -14.78 -5.12 0.58
CA ALA A 263 -15.77 -4.44 -0.25
C ALA A 263 -16.17 -3.08 0.36
N PRO A 264 -16.37 -2.03 -0.43
CA PRO A 264 -16.43 -1.98 -1.89
C PRO A 264 -15.07 -1.89 -2.60
N GLY A 265 -13.97 -1.88 -1.87
CA GLY A 265 -12.63 -1.61 -2.38
C GLY A 265 -12.30 -0.12 -2.40
N ILE A 266 -11.02 0.20 -2.63
CA ILE A 266 -10.57 1.59 -2.67
C ILE A 266 -10.88 2.24 -4.02
N SER A 267 -11.24 3.53 -3.96
CA SER A 267 -11.37 4.44 -5.10
C SER A 267 -11.22 5.89 -4.62
N GLN A 268 -11.27 6.84 -5.52
CA GLN A 268 -11.45 8.24 -5.17
C GLN A 268 -12.94 8.47 -4.88
N TYR A 269 -13.35 8.18 -3.64
CA TYR A 269 -14.76 8.04 -3.24
C TYR A 269 -15.64 9.26 -3.47
N ASN A 270 -15.08 10.44 -3.66
CA ASN A 270 -15.86 11.63 -4.03
C ASN A 270 -16.12 11.75 -5.53
N LYS A 271 -15.59 10.83 -6.33
CA LYS A 271 -15.81 10.73 -7.78
C LYS A 271 -16.40 9.37 -8.10
N THR A 272 -15.59 8.34 -8.22
CA THR A 272 -16.04 6.97 -8.50
C THR A 272 -16.20 6.20 -7.20
N HIS A 273 -17.39 5.69 -6.91
CA HIS A 273 -17.66 4.85 -5.76
C HIS A 273 -18.25 3.52 -6.23
N TYR A 274 -17.61 2.41 -5.87
CA TYR A 274 -18.04 1.09 -6.35
C TYR A 274 -19.14 0.49 -5.49
N TYR A 275 -20.04 -0.30 -6.11
CA TYR A 275 -21.01 -1.13 -5.43
C TYR A 275 -20.89 -2.60 -5.89
N GLN A 276 -21.28 -3.53 -5.03
CA GLN A 276 -21.34 -4.95 -5.33
C GLN A 276 -22.77 -5.40 -5.59
N GLN A 277 -22.89 -6.47 -6.39
CA GLN A 277 -24.15 -7.16 -6.62
C GLN A 277 -24.00 -8.65 -6.30
N TYR A 278 -24.90 -9.17 -5.50
CA TYR A 278 -24.88 -10.53 -5.00
C TYR A 278 -26.15 -11.27 -5.37
N ASP A 279 -26.02 -12.46 -5.94
CA ASP A 279 -27.13 -13.44 -5.99
C ASP A 279 -27.29 -14.07 -4.60
N VAL A 280 -28.35 -13.71 -3.92
CA VAL A 280 -28.68 -14.20 -2.57
C VAL A 280 -29.90 -15.09 -2.56
N THR A 281 -30.33 -15.60 -3.73
CA THR A 281 -31.55 -16.40 -3.90
C THR A 281 -31.60 -17.58 -2.94
N LYS A 282 -30.48 -18.28 -2.76
CA LYS A 282 -30.38 -19.47 -1.90
C LYS A 282 -30.34 -19.15 -0.41
N LEU A 283 -30.17 -17.88 -0.04
CA LEU A 283 -30.11 -17.42 1.35
C LEU A 283 -31.47 -16.96 1.88
N MET A 284 -32.49 -16.87 1.00
CA MET A 284 -33.82 -16.38 1.35
C MET A 284 -34.63 -17.46 2.05
N ASP A 285 -35.32 -17.03 3.12
CA ASP A 285 -36.32 -17.82 3.84
C ASP A 285 -37.62 -17.01 3.97
N GLY A 286 -38.65 -17.53 4.63
CA GLY A 286 -39.91 -16.80 4.92
C GLY A 286 -39.60 -15.53 5.74
N ASP A 287 -38.99 -15.71 6.90
CA ASP A 287 -38.48 -14.64 7.77
C ASP A 287 -36.96 -14.52 7.63
N ASN A 288 -36.46 -13.33 7.40
CA ASN A 288 -35.07 -13.09 7.12
C ASN A 288 -34.45 -12.04 8.04
N ARG A 289 -33.18 -12.26 8.39
CA ARG A 289 -32.36 -11.29 9.10
C ARG A 289 -31.12 -10.97 8.29
N LEU A 290 -30.98 -9.71 7.88
CA LEU A 290 -29.79 -9.17 7.26
C LEU A 290 -28.96 -8.44 8.32
N LEU A 291 -27.69 -8.79 8.44
CA LEU A 291 -26.75 -8.23 9.39
C LEU A 291 -25.53 -7.73 8.65
N VAL A 292 -25.06 -6.50 8.96
CA VAL A 292 -23.91 -5.86 8.31
C VAL A 292 -22.93 -5.40 9.37
N ASN A 293 -21.69 -5.81 9.28
CA ASN A 293 -20.59 -5.22 10.04
C ASN A 293 -19.89 -4.18 9.17
N LEU A 294 -19.56 -3.03 9.74
CA LEU A 294 -18.78 -1.97 9.11
C LEU A 294 -17.43 -1.80 9.80
N ALA A 295 -16.42 -1.38 9.05
CA ALA A 295 -15.13 -0.96 9.56
C ALA A 295 -14.56 0.20 8.74
N GLU A 296 -13.50 0.85 9.23
CA GLU A 296 -12.94 2.05 8.62
C GLU A 296 -12.53 1.86 7.15
N GLY A 297 -11.85 0.76 6.84
CA GLY A 297 -11.32 0.51 5.50
C GLY A 297 -10.44 1.63 5.01
N TRP A 298 -10.67 2.12 3.78
CA TRP A 298 -9.98 3.29 3.21
C TRP A 298 -10.81 4.58 3.30
N TRP A 299 -11.98 4.53 3.93
CA TRP A 299 -12.83 5.71 4.10
C TRP A 299 -12.40 6.56 5.29
N ALA A 300 -12.18 5.94 6.41
CA ALA A 300 -11.83 6.55 7.68
C ALA A 300 -10.48 6.03 8.20
N GLY A 301 -9.95 6.63 9.27
CA GLY A 301 -8.67 6.27 9.84
C GLY A 301 -7.49 6.68 8.97
N GLY A 302 -6.37 5.95 9.12
CA GLY A 302 -5.14 6.20 8.36
C GLY A 302 -5.26 5.78 6.90
N MET A 303 -4.77 6.62 5.99
CA MET A 303 -4.95 6.45 4.55
C MET A 303 -3.66 6.24 3.79
N THR A 304 -2.55 6.83 4.22
CA THR A 304 -1.22 6.76 3.60
C THR A 304 -0.14 7.18 4.58
N TYR A 305 1.13 7.16 4.13
CA TYR A 305 2.29 7.60 4.92
C TYR A 305 2.24 9.07 5.34
N GLU A 306 1.42 9.87 4.72
CA GLU A 306 1.24 11.26 5.08
C GLU A 306 0.23 11.41 6.22
N GLY A 307 0.70 11.81 7.41
CA GLY A 307 -0.14 12.06 8.57
C GLY A 307 -1.34 13.00 8.31
N GLY A 308 -1.26 13.81 7.24
CA GLY A 308 -2.35 14.65 6.73
C GLY A 308 -3.58 13.89 6.25
N ASN A 309 -3.46 12.62 5.94
CA ASN A 309 -4.53 11.82 5.33
C ASN A 309 -5.25 10.91 6.35
N TRP A 310 -5.42 11.38 7.57
CA TRP A 310 -6.29 10.76 8.55
C TRP A 310 -7.74 11.23 8.34
N ASN A 311 -8.69 10.28 8.26
CA ASN A 311 -10.09 10.53 7.92
C ASN A 311 -10.24 11.34 6.61
N TYR A 312 -9.52 10.94 5.57
CA TYR A 312 -9.42 11.69 4.32
C TYR A 312 -10.77 11.95 3.65
N PHE A 313 -11.66 10.95 3.65
CA PHE A 313 -13.02 11.05 3.11
C PHE A 313 -14.08 11.30 4.17
N GLY A 314 -13.87 10.84 5.40
CA GLY A 314 -14.82 11.01 6.51
C GLY A 314 -14.47 10.15 7.72
N ASP A 315 -15.20 10.34 8.79
CA ASP A 315 -15.07 9.61 10.05
C ASP A 315 -16.34 8.84 10.44
N GLN A 316 -17.43 9.04 9.70
CA GLN A 316 -18.69 8.33 9.90
C GLN A 316 -18.85 7.22 8.87
N LEU A 317 -19.00 6.02 9.36
CA LEU A 317 -19.24 4.85 8.54
C LEU A 317 -20.70 4.74 8.17
N ALA A 318 -20.98 4.34 6.93
CA ALA A 318 -22.33 4.20 6.43
C ALA A 318 -22.46 3.05 5.45
N PHE A 319 -23.67 2.53 5.35
CA PHE A 319 -24.04 1.47 4.43
C PHE A 319 -25.26 1.87 3.61
N ILE A 320 -25.29 1.50 2.36
CA ILE A 320 -26.46 1.65 1.49
C ILE A 320 -26.69 0.35 0.71
N ALA A 321 -27.93 -0.12 0.69
CA ALA A 321 -28.27 -1.35 0.00
C ALA A 321 -29.73 -1.39 -0.47
N ARG A 322 -29.93 -2.19 -1.50
CA ARG A 322 -31.26 -2.55 -2.02
C ARG A 322 -31.28 -4.04 -2.34
N LEU A 323 -32.15 -4.77 -1.68
CA LEU A 323 -32.45 -6.17 -1.95
C LEU A 323 -33.76 -6.24 -2.76
N VAL A 324 -33.71 -6.92 -3.89
CA VAL A 324 -34.86 -7.18 -4.75
C VAL A 324 -35.11 -8.68 -4.79
N VAL A 325 -36.24 -9.13 -4.28
CA VAL A 325 -36.70 -10.52 -4.34
C VAL A 325 -37.82 -10.64 -5.37
N MET A 326 -37.57 -11.40 -6.41
CA MET A 326 -38.52 -11.65 -7.49
C MET A 326 -39.19 -13.01 -7.26
N TYR A 327 -40.54 -13.04 -7.37
CA TYR A 327 -41.31 -14.28 -7.28
C TYR A 327 -41.61 -14.88 -8.67
N GLU A 328 -41.98 -16.16 -8.70
CA GLU A 328 -42.25 -16.86 -9.96
C GLU A 328 -43.44 -16.25 -10.73
N ASP A 329 -44.40 -15.65 -10.03
CA ASP A 329 -45.56 -14.98 -10.63
C ASP A 329 -45.28 -13.56 -11.17
N GLY A 330 -44.04 -13.12 -11.09
CA GLY A 330 -43.58 -11.80 -11.52
C GLY A 330 -43.74 -10.67 -10.50
N ASP A 331 -44.34 -10.96 -9.32
CA ASP A 331 -44.37 -10.02 -8.22
C ASP A 331 -42.99 -9.85 -7.57
N SER A 332 -42.84 -8.84 -6.73
CA SER A 332 -41.54 -8.58 -6.05
C SER A 332 -41.70 -8.08 -4.61
N THR A 333 -40.64 -8.26 -3.83
CA THR A 333 -40.44 -7.58 -2.54
C THR A 333 -39.13 -6.81 -2.65
N VAL A 334 -39.14 -5.55 -2.22
CA VAL A 334 -37.97 -4.68 -2.20
C VAL A 334 -37.69 -4.25 -0.76
N VAL A 335 -36.45 -4.47 -0.30
CA VAL A 335 -35.95 -4.01 0.99
C VAL A 335 -34.79 -3.04 0.74
N THR A 336 -34.93 -1.82 1.26
CA THR A 336 -33.87 -0.78 1.13
C THR A 336 -33.38 -0.33 2.49
N THR A 337 -32.16 0.18 2.54
CA THR A 337 -31.65 0.83 3.75
C THR A 337 -32.40 2.13 4.03
N ARG A 338 -33.01 2.21 5.23
CA ARG A 338 -33.75 3.37 5.71
C ARG A 338 -33.71 3.43 7.24
N PRO A 339 -33.64 4.63 7.84
CA PRO A 339 -33.62 4.79 9.31
C PRO A 339 -34.78 4.16 10.05
N ASP A 340 -35.96 4.11 9.42
CA ASP A 340 -37.20 3.61 10.01
C ASP A 340 -37.36 2.09 9.99
N THR A 341 -36.58 1.38 9.17
CA THR A 341 -36.64 -0.08 9.00
C THR A 341 -35.38 -0.80 9.40
N TRP A 342 -34.30 -0.06 9.66
CA TRP A 342 -33.02 -0.62 10.07
C TRP A 342 -32.65 -0.19 11.47
N GLN A 343 -31.95 -1.07 12.15
CA GLN A 343 -31.38 -0.81 13.47
C GLN A 343 -29.84 -0.77 13.38
N VAL A 344 -29.22 -0.08 14.29
CA VAL A 344 -27.77 0.00 14.45
C VAL A 344 -27.39 -0.30 15.89
N SER A 345 -26.24 -0.93 16.05
CA SER A 345 -25.55 -1.07 17.32
C SER A 345 -24.16 -0.47 17.24
N SER A 346 -23.77 0.30 18.26
CA SER A 346 -22.42 0.74 18.58
C SER A 346 -21.85 -0.01 19.79
N ASN A 347 -22.39 -1.20 20.07
CA ASN A 347 -21.93 -2.13 21.08
C ASN A 347 -21.89 -3.53 20.45
N SER A 348 -21.03 -3.74 19.46
CA SER A 348 -20.82 -5.00 18.75
C SER A 348 -19.50 -5.65 19.13
N MET A 349 -19.29 -6.89 18.73
CA MET A 349 -18.07 -7.64 19.00
C MET A 349 -16.83 -7.00 18.35
N VAL A 350 -16.98 -6.38 17.17
CA VAL A 350 -15.90 -5.63 16.53
C VAL A 350 -15.80 -4.25 17.19
N THR A 351 -15.00 -4.16 18.23
CA THR A 351 -14.82 -2.92 18.99
C THR A 351 -14.14 -1.85 18.13
N TYR A 352 -13.14 -2.25 17.37
CA TYR A 352 -12.44 -1.37 16.41
C TYR A 352 -11.87 -2.18 15.26
N ALA A 353 -11.79 -1.60 14.07
CA ALA A 353 -11.09 -2.19 12.93
C ALA A 353 -10.63 -1.11 11.95
N SER A 354 -9.32 -1.15 11.64
CA SER A 354 -8.63 -0.24 10.74
C SER A 354 -7.63 -1.02 9.88
N MET A 355 -7.42 -0.56 8.65
CA MET A 355 -6.47 -1.20 7.74
C MET A 355 -5.02 -1.16 8.23
N PHE A 356 -4.63 -0.12 8.99
CA PHE A 356 -3.26 0.05 9.48
C PHE A 356 -3.07 -0.31 10.94
N GLN A 357 -4.10 -0.05 11.75
CA GLN A 357 -3.95 -0.22 13.20
C GLN A 357 -4.21 -1.65 13.62
N GLY A 358 -5.17 -2.31 13.01
CA GLY A 358 -5.58 -3.68 13.30
C GLY A 358 -7.04 -3.78 13.74
N GLU A 359 -7.43 -4.94 14.25
CA GLU A 359 -8.79 -5.26 14.70
C GLU A 359 -8.82 -5.59 16.20
N VAL A 360 -9.80 -5.06 16.90
CA VAL A 360 -10.11 -5.42 18.28
C VAL A 360 -11.45 -6.13 18.30
N TYR A 361 -11.43 -7.39 18.68
CA TYR A 361 -12.60 -8.26 18.72
C TYR A 361 -12.88 -8.72 20.14
N ASP A 362 -14.00 -8.29 20.73
CA ASP A 362 -14.46 -8.68 22.05
C ASP A 362 -15.55 -9.75 21.95
N ASN A 363 -15.17 -10.99 22.12
CA ASN A 363 -16.07 -12.15 22.08
C ASN A 363 -16.94 -12.28 23.33
N THR A 364 -16.72 -11.45 24.37
CA THR A 364 -17.56 -11.45 25.58
C THR A 364 -18.88 -10.72 25.37
N VAL A 365 -19.00 -9.88 24.34
CA VAL A 365 -20.21 -9.14 24.02
C VAL A 365 -21.32 -10.12 23.65
N SER A 366 -22.32 -10.23 24.51
CA SER A 366 -23.45 -11.16 24.33
C SER A 366 -24.79 -10.46 24.17
N ASP A 367 -24.93 -9.22 24.65
CA ASP A 367 -26.17 -8.44 24.63
C ASP A 367 -25.96 -7.17 23.78
N VAL A 368 -26.17 -7.33 22.47
CA VAL A 368 -26.04 -6.24 21.51
C VAL A 368 -27.25 -5.33 21.64
N GLN A 369 -27.00 -4.06 21.97
CA GLN A 369 -28.05 -3.05 22.12
C GLN A 369 -28.37 -2.43 20.76
N TRP A 370 -29.62 -2.48 20.38
CA TRP A 370 -30.11 -1.99 19.07
C TRP A 370 -30.90 -0.69 19.22
N THR A 371 -30.54 0.31 18.42
CA THR A 371 -31.28 1.57 18.26
C THR A 371 -31.64 1.77 16.80
N SER A 372 -32.50 2.76 16.50
CA SER A 372 -32.78 3.10 15.10
C SER A 372 -31.55 3.61 14.39
N ALA A 373 -31.28 3.11 13.18
CA ALA A 373 -30.20 3.61 12.36
C ALA A 373 -30.38 5.11 12.05
N GLN A 374 -29.27 5.81 11.84
CA GLN A 374 -29.26 7.23 11.50
C GLN A 374 -28.97 7.42 10.01
N GLU A 375 -29.57 8.42 9.37
CA GLU A 375 -29.15 8.84 8.01
C GLU A 375 -27.81 9.57 8.10
N VAL A 376 -26.82 9.08 7.36
CA VAL A 376 -25.48 9.66 7.31
C VAL A 376 -25.34 10.43 5.99
N ARG A 377 -25.30 11.75 6.07
CA ARG A 377 -25.19 12.62 4.90
C ARG A 377 -23.74 12.80 4.49
N LEU A 378 -23.48 13.04 3.19
CA LEU A 378 -22.24 13.57 2.68
C LEU A 378 -22.21 15.07 2.94
N GLU A 379 -21.63 15.48 4.04
CA GLU A 379 -21.30 16.88 4.28
C GLU A 379 -19.80 17.05 4.06
N GLY A 380 -19.41 18.14 3.40
CA GLY A 380 -18.01 18.45 3.15
C GLY A 380 -17.24 18.55 4.47
N HIS A 381 -16.01 18.10 4.47
CA HIS A 381 -15.14 18.22 5.62
C HIS A 381 -14.61 19.65 5.73
N LEU A 382 -15.02 20.34 6.77
CA LEU A 382 -14.47 21.65 7.07
C LEU A 382 -13.10 21.48 7.78
N PRO A 383 -12.08 22.28 7.43
CA PRO A 383 -10.83 22.28 8.16
C PRO A 383 -11.07 22.59 9.64
N VAL A 384 -10.51 21.80 10.53
CA VAL A 384 -10.48 22.15 11.95
C VAL A 384 -9.43 23.25 12.13
N GLU A 385 -9.77 24.31 12.83
CA GLU A 385 -8.83 25.41 13.12
C GLU A 385 -7.54 24.87 13.78
N GLY A 386 -6.39 25.26 13.25
CA GLY A 386 -5.09 24.76 13.71
C GLY A 386 -4.68 23.40 13.18
N SER A 387 -5.49 22.74 12.34
CA SER A 387 -5.12 21.49 11.68
C SER A 387 -4.15 21.72 10.50
N ASP A 388 -3.50 20.65 10.04
CA ASP A 388 -2.68 20.66 8.84
C ASP A 388 -3.47 21.20 7.64
N THR A 389 -2.80 21.99 6.82
CA THR A 389 -3.39 22.75 5.71
C THR A 389 -3.70 21.90 4.47
N ARG A 390 -3.47 20.58 4.48
CA ARG A 390 -3.79 19.76 3.31
C ARG A 390 -5.28 19.72 3.07
N PRO A 391 -5.71 19.98 1.83
CA PRO A 391 -7.12 19.91 1.50
C PRO A 391 -7.61 18.47 1.72
N ARG A 392 -8.67 18.33 2.48
CA ARG A 392 -9.49 17.13 2.54
C ARG A 392 -10.43 17.12 1.36
N VAL A 393 -11.01 15.96 1.10
CA VAL A 393 -12.08 15.85 0.12
C VAL A 393 -13.34 16.51 0.70
N ASP A 394 -13.74 17.60 0.09
CA ASP A 394 -14.94 18.36 0.45
C ASP A 394 -15.93 18.51 -0.74
N ASP A 395 -15.47 18.25 -1.96
CA ASP A 395 -16.29 18.32 -3.16
C ASP A 395 -16.71 16.92 -3.62
N TYR A 396 -18.01 16.66 -3.56
CA TYR A 396 -18.67 15.44 -4.04
C TYR A 396 -19.56 15.69 -5.25
N SER A 397 -19.40 16.80 -5.96
CA SER A 397 -20.22 17.15 -7.13
C SER A 397 -20.06 16.17 -8.29
N ALA A 398 -18.89 15.51 -8.37
CA ALA A 398 -18.62 14.50 -9.40
C ALA A 398 -18.91 13.05 -8.91
N PHE A 399 -19.48 12.88 -7.71
CA PHE A 399 -19.77 11.57 -7.15
C PHE A 399 -20.74 10.77 -8.01
N HIS A 400 -20.40 9.53 -8.32
CA HIS A 400 -21.27 8.58 -8.98
C HIS A 400 -20.95 7.15 -8.54
N LEU A 401 -21.96 6.27 -8.67
CA LEU A 401 -21.85 4.86 -8.31
C LEU A 401 -21.62 4.01 -9.54
N GLU A 402 -20.64 3.12 -9.46
CA GLU A 402 -20.33 2.16 -10.52
C GLU A 402 -20.27 0.71 -9.98
N PRO A 403 -20.59 -0.29 -10.81
CA PRO A 403 -20.41 -1.69 -10.43
C PRO A 403 -18.92 -1.97 -10.20
N ALA A 404 -18.61 -2.72 -9.13
CA ALA A 404 -17.24 -3.10 -8.84
C ALA A 404 -16.68 -3.99 -9.95
N MET A 405 -15.52 -3.61 -10.48
CA MET A 405 -14.84 -4.33 -11.56
C MET A 405 -14.01 -5.50 -11.05
N THR A 406 -13.46 -5.37 -9.84
CA THR A 406 -12.55 -6.35 -9.23
C THR A 406 -12.93 -6.61 -7.77
N HIS A 407 -12.43 -7.68 -7.23
CA HIS A 407 -12.59 -8.03 -5.82
C HIS A 407 -11.23 -8.41 -5.20
N VAL A 408 -11.19 -8.48 -3.89
CA VAL A 408 -10.09 -9.09 -3.13
C VAL A 408 -10.61 -10.42 -2.60
N GLY A 409 -10.00 -11.51 -3.02
CA GLY A 409 -10.39 -12.86 -2.64
C GLY A 409 -9.36 -13.57 -1.77
N LEU A 410 -9.75 -14.68 -1.13
CA LEU A 410 -8.83 -15.61 -0.52
C LEU A 410 -8.06 -16.36 -1.62
N HIS A 411 -6.76 -16.13 -1.71
CA HIS A 411 -5.91 -16.79 -2.70
C HIS A 411 -5.42 -18.16 -2.21
N THR A 412 -4.91 -18.24 -0.99
CA THR A 412 -4.43 -19.48 -0.37
C THR A 412 -4.36 -19.35 1.15
N ILE A 413 -4.15 -20.48 1.82
CA ILE A 413 -3.96 -20.53 3.28
C ILE A 413 -2.58 -21.09 3.56
N LEU A 414 -1.79 -20.40 4.35
CA LEU A 414 -0.51 -20.86 4.87
C LEU A 414 -0.67 -21.34 6.31
N GLN A 415 0.06 -22.39 6.64
CA GLN A 415 0.16 -22.88 8.02
C GLN A 415 1.47 -22.40 8.64
N ALA A 416 1.46 -22.00 9.91
CA ALA A 416 2.70 -21.71 10.62
C ALA A 416 3.63 -22.93 10.55
N VAL A 417 4.91 -22.70 10.29
CA VAL A 417 5.92 -23.76 10.14
C VAL A 417 6.70 -24.00 11.43
N SER A 418 6.77 -22.99 12.31
CA SER A 418 7.43 -23.09 13.61
C SER A 418 6.90 -22.06 14.60
N VAL A 419 7.21 -22.27 15.88
CA VAL A 419 6.98 -21.31 16.96
C VAL A 419 8.16 -21.30 17.90
N ASN A 420 8.55 -20.10 18.35
CA ASN A 420 9.60 -19.89 19.34
C ASN A 420 9.10 -19.01 20.48
N GLU A 421 9.39 -19.40 21.71
CA GLU A 421 9.18 -18.54 22.89
C GLU A 421 10.42 -17.64 23.03
N VAL A 422 10.29 -16.39 22.59
CA VAL A 422 11.41 -15.43 22.58
C VAL A 422 11.62 -14.76 23.95
N SER A 423 10.57 -14.67 24.74
CA SER A 423 10.56 -14.27 26.15
C SER A 423 9.40 -14.97 26.86
N PRO A 424 9.40 -15.10 28.18
CA PRO A 424 8.31 -15.77 28.89
C PRO A 424 6.92 -15.22 28.49
N GLY A 425 6.08 -16.09 27.90
CA GLY A 425 4.73 -15.74 27.43
C GLY A 425 4.68 -14.93 26.12
N VAL A 426 5.79 -14.83 25.40
CA VAL A 426 5.88 -14.16 24.09
C VAL A 426 6.25 -15.19 23.02
N PHE A 427 5.29 -15.56 22.18
CA PHE A 427 5.43 -16.64 21.21
C PHE A 427 5.43 -16.08 19.80
N VAL A 428 6.52 -16.30 19.06
CA VAL A 428 6.69 -15.86 17.66
C VAL A 428 6.54 -17.04 16.71
N TYR A 429 5.54 -16.97 15.86
CA TYR A 429 5.23 -17.94 14.81
C TYR A 429 5.84 -17.50 13.49
N ASP A 430 6.52 -18.40 12.78
CA ASP A 430 7.00 -18.20 11.41
C ASP A 430 6.00 -18.84 10.43
N MET A 431 5.46 -18.05 9.51
CA MET A 431 4.59 -18.55 8.43
C MET A 431 5.39 -19.15 7.26
N GLY A 432 6.72 -19.08 7.29
CA GLY A 432 7.61 -19.58 6.24
C GLY A 432 7.64 -18.71 4.97
N GLN A 433 6.72 -17.76 4.84
CA GLN A 433 6.56 -16.89 3.68
C GLN A 433 6.07 -15.51 4.11
N ASN A 434 6.69 -14.44 3.58
CA ASN A 434 6.16 -13.09 3.70
C ASN A 434 4.93 -12.94 2.78
N MET A 435 3.82 -12.44 3.33
CA MET A 435 2.51 -12.43 2.69
C MET A 435 1.70 -11.18 3.05
N ALA A 436 0.55 -11.00 2.43
CA ALA A 436 -0.46 -10.03 2.87
C ALA A 436 -1.80 -10.73 3.14
N GLY A 437 -2.45 -10.34 4.23
CA GLY A 437 -3.70 -10.92 4.69
C GLY A 437 -3.90 -10.77 6.20
N PHE A 438 -4.50 -11.76 6.80
CA PHE A 438 -4.80 -11.79 8.24
C PHE A 438 -4.72 -13.24 8.76
N PRO A 439 -4.57 -13.48 10.06
CA PRO A 439 -4.54 -14.84 10.60
C PRO A 439 -5.94 -15.44 10.74
N ARG A 440 -5.98 -16.76 10.78
CA ARG A 440 -7.05 -17.56 11.38
C ARG A 440 -6.45 -18.39 12.50
N VAL A 441 -6.90 -18.14 13.74
CA VAL A 441 -6.31 -18.77 14.91
C VAL A 441 -7.36 -19.51 15.69
N THR A 442 -7.12 -20.81 15.95
CA THR A 442 -7.95 -21.61 16.83
C THR A 442 -7.43 -21.54 18.27
N LEU A 443 -8.26 -21.00 19.15
CA LEU A 443 -7.97 -20.74 20.55
C LEU A 443 -8.71 -21.75 21.42
N ARG A 444 -8.05 -22.32 22.44
CA ARG A 444 -8.65 -23.34 23.29
C ARG A 444 -8.43 -23.08 24.76
N ASN A 445 -9.48 -23.32 25.54
CA ASN A 445 -9.44 -23.29 27.02
C ASN A 445 -8.94 -21.94 27.56
N LEU A 446 -9.35 -20.84 26.97
CA LEU A 446 -9.11 -19.50 27.48
C LEU A 446 -10.09 -19.19 28.62
N ASN A 447 -9.73 -18.26 29.50
CA ASN A 447 -10.65 -17.76 30.51
C ASN A 447 -11.53 -16.64 29.93
N ASN A 448 -12.75 -16.49 30.49
CA ASN A 448 -13.60 -15.36 30.13
C ASN A 448 -12.88 -14.03 30.44
N GLY A 449 -12.88 -13.12 29.45
CA GLY A 449 -12.18 -11.83 29.53
C GLY A 449 -10.67 -11.91 29.33
N GLN A 450 -10.12 -13.11 29.05
CA GLN A 450 -8.70 -13.22 28.73
C GLN A 450 -8.38 -12.52 27.40
N GLN A 451 -7.47 -11.55 27.46
CA GLN A 451 -7.02 -10.81 26.28
C GLN A 451 -5.77 -11.45 25.68
N LEU A 452 -5.82 -11.67 24.38
CA LEU A 452 -4.67 -12.02 23.54
C LEU A 452 -4.34 -10.85 22.61
N THR A 453 -3.04 -10.61 22.44
CA THR A 453 -2.54 -9.60 21.50
C THR A 453 -1.71 -10.29 20.42
N PHE A 454 -1.99 -9.93 19.18
CA PHE A 454 -1.31 -10.41 17.98
C PHE A 454 -0.59 -9.25 17.35
N ARG A 455 0.71 -9.39 17.04
CA ARG A 455 1.49 -8.40 16.32
C ARG A 455 2.18 -9.03 15.13
N TYR A 456 2.46 -8.23 14.11
CA TYR A 456 2.89 -8.71 12.80
C TYR A 456 4.17 -8.03 12.36
N ALA A 457 5.09 -8.79 11.76
CA ALA A 457 6.31 -8.26 11.15
C ALA A 457 6.74 -9.09 9.95
N GLU A 458 7.45 -8.45 9.03
CA GLU A 458 8.05 -9.11 7.88
C GLU A 458 9.33 -9.86 8.23
N VAL A 459 10.09 -9.36 9.22
CA VAL A 459 11.41 -9.85 9.62
C VAL A 459 11.61 -9.77 11.13
N LEU A 460 12.60 -10.48 11.63
CA LEU A 460 12.99 -10.50 13.04
C LEU A 460 14.33 -9.80 13.24
N TYR A 461 14.57 -9.27 14.45
CA TYR A 461 15.89 -8.78 14.81
C TYR A 461 16.92 -9.92 14.80
N PRO A 462 18.07 -9.72 14.13
CA PRO A 462 19.14 -10.71 14.07
C PRO A 462 19.95 -10.74 15.38
N ASP A 463 20.71 -11.83 15.57
CA ASP A 463 21.69 -11.94 16.64
C ASP A 463 23.01 -11.26 16.23
N LEU A 464 23.01 -9.93 16.21
CA LEU A 464 24.15 -9.11 15.84
C LEU A 464 24.50 -8.10 16.95
N PRO A 465 25.80 -7.86 17.24
CA PRO A 465 26.22 -6.98 18.34
C PRO A 465 25.68 -5.55 18.26
N GLU A 466 25.50 -4.99 17.08
CA GLU A 466 24.99 -3.64 16.86
C GLU A 466 23.56 -3.45 17.37
N TYR A 467 22.75 -4.49 17.41
CA TYR A 467 21.39 -4.45 17.95
C TYR A 467 21.34 -4.63 19.47
N VAL A 468 22.40 -5.16 20.08
CA VAL A 468 22.52 -5.26 21.54
C VAL A 468 22.77 -3.89 22.17
N ASN A 469 23.39 -2.95 21.44
CA ASN A 469 23.74 -1.61 21.91
C ASN A 469 23.30 -0.53 20.91
N ASP A 470 22.03 -0.50 20.54
CA ASP A 470 21.51 0.51 19.64
C ASP A 470 21.81 1.93 20.15
N SER A 471 22.66 2.65 19.40
CA SER A 471 23.13 4.00 19.78
C SER A 471 22.06 5.08 19.62
N VAL A 472 21.05 4.82 18.79
CA VAL A 472 19.95 5.78 18.50
C VAL A 472 18.89 5.70 19.59
N THR A 473 18.34 4.53 19.84
CA THR A 473 17.32 4.31 20.87
C THR A 473 17.93 4.09 22.25
N LYS A 474 19.24 3.79 22.33
CA LYS A 474 19.95 3.35 23.54
C LYS A 474 19.30 2.16 24.24
N GLN A 475 18.67 1.30 23.45
CA GLN A 475 17.96 0.10 23.87
C GLN A 475 18.54 -1.10 23.15
N SER A 476 18.64 -2.23 23.88
CA SER A 476 19.00 -3.51 23.28
C SER A 476 17.81 -4.13 22.59
N LYS A 477 18.03 -4.71 21.43
CA LYS A 477 17.03 -5.53 20.74
C LYS A 477 17.39 -7.00 20.88
N LYS A 478 16.44 -7.81 21.25
CA LYS A 478 16.66 -9.25 21.43
C LYS A 478 16.48 -9.99 20.11
N ALA A 479 17.44 -10.83 19.76
CA ALA A 479 17.36 -11.68 18.58
C ALA A 479 16.06 -12.53 18.58
N GLY A 480 15.46 -12.65 17.41
CA GLY A 480 14.22 -13.41 17.23
C GLY A 480 12.93 -12.67 17.58
N THR A 481 13.00 -11.43 18.08
CA THR A 481 11.82 -10.60 18.27
C THR A 481 11.45 -9.84 17.01
N LEU A 482 10.20 -9.37 16.93
CA LEU A 482 9.70 -8.66 15.77
C LEU A 482 10.45 -7.36 15.52
N MET A 483 10.89 -7.13 14.28
CA MET A 483 11.36 -5.82 13.82
C MET A 483 10.16 -5.01 13.35
N LEU A 484 9.82 -3.94 14.08
CA LEU A 484 8.62 -3.14 13.87
C LEU A 484 8.89 -1.70 13.42
N GLU A 485 10.15 -1.33 13.22
CA GLU A 485 10.52 0.03 12.81
C GLU A 485 10.05 0.34 11.38
N ASN A 486 10.02 -0.67 10.51
CA ASN A 486 9.62 -0.52 9.12
C ASN A 486 8.11 -0.45 8.88
N ILE A 487 7.29 -0.76 9.89
CA ILE A 487 5.84 -0.56 9.78
C ILE A 487 5.43 0.89 10.04
N ARG A 488 6.36 1.72 10.49
CA ARG A 488 6.18 3.19 10.70
C ARG A 488 4.99 3.48 11.61
N GLU A 489 3.98 4.19 11.08
CA GLU A 489 2.80 4.63 11.83
C GLU A 489 1.71 3.55 11.93
N ALA A 490 1.77 2.50 11.14
CA ALA A 490 0.87 1.37 11.32
C ALA A 490 1.17 0.70 12.67
N MET A 491 0.13 0.46 13.48
CA MET A 491 0.30 -0.32 14.72
C MET A 491 0.39 -1.81 14.40
N ALA A 492 -0.36 -2.27 13.41
CA ALA A 492 -0.42 -3.65 12.95
C ALA A 492 -0.57 -4.62 14.13
N GLN A 493 -1.59 -4.38 14.95
CA GLN A 493 -1.83 -5.12 16.19
C GLN A 493 -3.30 -5.49 16.31
N ASP A 494 -3.60 -6.78 16.44
CA ASP A 494 -4.96 -7.23 16.74
C ASP A 494 -5.09 -7.65 18.19
N ILE A 495 -6.29 -7.50 18.73
CA ILE A 495 -6.65 -7.90 20.08
C ILE A 495 -7.88 -8.80 20.03
N PHE A 496 -7.80 -9.92 20.70
CA PHE A 496 -8.93 -10.81 20.93
C PHE A 496 -9.22 -10.94 22.42
N ILE A 497 -10.47 -10.70 22.82
CA ILE A 497 -10.94 -10.89 24.19
C ILE A 497 -11.86 -12.12 24.21
N ALA A 498 -11.43 -13.16 24.92
CA ALA A 498 -12.08 -14.47 24.92
C ALA A 498 -13.38 -14.50 25.71
N ARG A 499 -14.37 -15.22 25.21
CA ARG A 499 -15.60 -15.55 25.96
C ARG A 499 -15.38 -16.63 27.01
N GLY A 500 -14.37 -17.48 26.81
CA GLY A 500 -14.08 -18.62 27.68
C GLY A 500 -14.71 -19.94 27.27
N ASP A 501 -15.08 -20.05 25.98
CA ASP A 501 -15.56 -21.31 25.42
C ASP A 501 -14.40 -22.32 25.31
N SER A 502 -14.74 -23.61 25.22
CA SER A 502 -13.73 -24.66 25.08
C SER A 502 -12.88 -24.54 23.82
N SER A 503 -13.43 -23.93 22.77
CA SER A 503 -12.75 -23.58 21.53
C SER A 503 -13.38 -22.33 20.93
N GLU A 504 -12.53 -21.36 20.55
CA GLU A 504 -12.91 -20.12 19.90
C GLU A 504 -12.04 -19.95 18.64
N THR A 505 -12.55 -19.25 17.66
CA THR A 505 -11.77 -18.93 16.45
C THR A 505 -11.69 -17.43 16.28
N PHE A 506 -10.49 -16.91 16.09
CA PHE A 506 -10.24 -15.51 15.81
C PHE A 506 -9.85 -15.33 14.34
N ILE A 507 -10.56 -14.45 13.65
CA ILE A 507 -10.31 -14.08 12.24
C ILE A 507 -10.52 -12.57 12.12
N PRO A 508 -9.46 -11.76 12.20
CA PRO A 508 -9.56 -10.30 12.04
C PRO A 508 -9.64 -9.94 10.55
N ASP A 509 -10.78 -10.16 9.92
CA ASP A 509 -10.97 -10.03 8.48
C ASP A 509 -11.45 -8.64 8.03
N MET A 510 -11.50 -7.69 8.96
CA MET A 510 -11.80 -6.28 8.72
C MET A 510 -10.53 -5.39 8.75
N THR A 511 -9.35 -6.00 8.78
CA THR A 511 -8.03 -5.36 8.72
C THR A 511 -7.11 -6.10 7.72
N LEU A 512 -5.93 -5.53 7.45
CA LEU A 512 -4.95 -6.12 6.54
C LEU A 512 -3.54 -5.95 7.11
N HIS A 513 -2.76 -7.03 7.10
CA HIS A 513 -1.36 -7.03 7.53
C HIS A 513 -0.44 -7.57 6.43
N GLY A 514 0.77 -6.99 6.31
CA GLY A 514 1.88 -7.56 5.55
C GLY A 514 2.87 -8.18 6.52
N TYR A 515 3.07 -9.51 6.46
CA TYR A 515 3.87 -10.19 7.48
C TYR A 515 4.39 -11.57 7.05
N ARG A 516 5.46 -11.98 7.69
CA ARG A 516 5.91 -13.37 7.75
C ARG A 516 5.76 -13.95 9.17
N TYR A 517 5.86 -13.09 10.17
CA TYR A 517 5.88 -13.50 11.57
C TYR A 517 4.69 -12.94 12.33
N ILE A 518 4.13 -13.79 13.22
CA ILE A 518 3.05 -13.41 14.15
C ILE A 518 3.56 -13.59 15.56
N GLU A 519 3.55 -12.54 16.37
CA GLU A 519 3.77 -12.62 17.81
C GLU A 519 2.44 -12.72 18.54
N ILE A 520 2.30 -13.71 19.40
CA ILE A 520 1.10 -13.92 20.24
C ILE A 520 1.49 -13.80 21.70
N THR A 521 0.79 -12.94 22.42
CA THR A 521 0.91 -12.77 23.87
C THR A 521 -0.44 -12.90 24.56
N GLY A 522 -0.45 -12.95 25.92
CA GLY A 522 -1.67 -13.17 26.70
C GLY A 522 -1.96 -14.66 26.98
N ILE A 523 -1.04 -15.55 26.60
CA ILE A 523 -1.09 -16.99 26.86
C ILE A 523 0.18 -17.48 27.58
N ASN A 524 0.09 -18.59 28.32
CA ASN A 524 1.20 -19.14 29.12
C ASN A 524 1.99 -20.23 28.39
N ARG A 525 1.53 -20.70 27.27
CA ARG A 525 2.14 -21.76 26.45
C ARG A 525 1.78 -21.53 24.99
N PRO A 526 2.63 -21.94 24.04
CA PRO A 526 2.37 -21.73 22.63
C PRO A 526 1.13 -22.53 22.19
N LEU A 527 0.38 -21.97 21.24
CA LEU A 527 -0.62 -22.72 20.50
C LEU A 527 0.09 -23.73 19.57
N PRO A 528 -0.51 -24.87 19.28
CA PRO A 528 0.00 -25.75 18.23
C PRO A 528 0.14 -24.99 16.92
N VAL A 529 1.22 -25.23 16.16
CA VAL A 529 1.42 -24.56 14.87
C VAL A 529 0.26 -24.80 13.88
N CYS A 530 -0.41 -25.94 13.99
CA CYS A 530 -1.60 -26.24 13.19
C CYS A 530 -2.84 -25.43 13.56
N ASP A 531 -2.83 -24.69 14.64
CA ASP A 531 -3.91 -23.80 15.06
C ASP A 531 -3.68 -22.35 14.63
N VAL A 532 -2.54 -22.05 13.97
CA VAL A 532 -2.18 -20.71 13.50
C VAL A 532 -1.99 -20.76 11.98
N GLU A 533 -2.92 -20.14 11.28
CA GLU A 533 -2.95 -20.10 9.81
C GLU A 533 -2.91 -18.66 9.34
N GLY A 534 -2.31 -18.43 8.15
CA GLY A 534 -2.31 -17.14 7.43
C GLY A 534 -3.23 -17.21 6.23
N MET A 535 -4.25 -16.37 6.24
CA MET A 535 -5.21 -16.21 5.15
C MET A 535 -4.64 -15.22 4.15
N VAL A 536 -4.08 -15.71 3.05
CA VAL A 536 -3.49 -14.86 2.00
C VAL A 536 -4.58 -14.31 1.10
N VAL A 537 -4.73 -13.00 1.06
CA VAL A 537 -5.73 -12.34 0.21
C VAL A 537 -5.08 -11.59 -0.94
N SER A 538 -5.75 -11.52 -2.08
CA SER A 538 -5.29 -10.81 -3.27
C SER A 538 -6.43 -10.49 -4.23
N SER A 539 -6.23 -9.51 -5.10
CA SER A 539 -7.05 -9.32 -6.31
C SER A 539 -6.56 -10.16 -7.50
N VAL A 540 -5.53 -10.95 -7.33
CA VAL A 540 -5.04 -11.92 -8.32
C VAL A 540 -5.70 -13.27 -8.06
N ASP A 541 -6.62 -13.66 -8.92
CA ASP A 541 -7.34 -14.94 -8.76
C ASP A 541 -6.41 -16.14 -8.97
N HIS A 542 -5.63 -16.13 -10.04
CA HIS A 542 -4.68 -17.18 -10.39
C HIS A 542 -3.57 -16.65 -11.31
N PHE A 543 -2.45 -17.34 -11.30
CA PHE A 543 -1.36 -17.06 -12.23
C PHE A 543 -1.57 -17.73 -13.57
N THR A 544 -1.24 -17.03 -14.64
CA THR A 544 -1.31 -17.51 -16.03
C THR A 544 0.05 -17.96 -16.55
N ALA A 545 1.13 -17.72 -15.81
CA ALA A 545 2.48 -18.14 -16.21
C ALA A 545 3.18 -18.90 -15.09
N ASP A 546 4.04 -19.84 -15.50
CA ASP A 546 4.99 -20.49 -14.60
C ASP A 546 6.37 -20.61 -15.25
N PHE A 547 7.40 -20.70 -14.41
CA PHE A 547 8.80 -20.79 -14.83
C PHE A 547 9.60 -21.65 -13.85
N GLU A 548 10.44 -22.50 -14.38
CA GLU A 548 11.41 -23.30 -13.65
C GLU A 548 12.70 -23.44 -14.46
N CYS A 549 13.84 -23.43 -13.78
CA CYS A 549 15.15 -23.63 -14.40
C CYS A 549 16.10 -24.44 -13.50
N SER A 550 17.28 -24.74 -13.99
CA SER A 550 18.30 -25.50 -13.25
C SER A 550 18.91 -24.73 -12.07
N ASN A 551 18.77 -23.39 -12.01
CA ASN A 551 19.31 -22.58 -10.93
C ASN A 551 18.28 -22.38 -9.81
N PRO A 552 18.45 -22.98 -8.62
CA PRO A 552 17.45 -22.91 -7.54
C PRO A 552 17.27 -21.48 -6.98
N LEU A 553 18.26 -20.61 -7.07
CA LEU A 553 18.13 -19.22 -6.63
C LEU A 553 17.25 -18.42 -7.58
N VAL A 554 17.36 -18.67 -8.90
CA VAL A 554 16.47 -18.04 -9.89
C VAL A 554 15.03 -18.55 -9.72
N ASN A 555 14.84 -19.84 -9.43
CA ASN A 555 13.52 -20.41 -9.11
C ASN A 555 12.94 -19.75 -7.85
N ARG A 556 13.77 -19.43 -6.86
CA ARG A 556 13.33 -18.69 -5.68
C ARG A 556 12.99 -17.23 -6.01
N LEU A 557 13.79 -16.56 -6.83
CA LEU A 557 13.51 -15.21 -7.33
C LEU A 557 12.13 -15.17 -8.04
N TRP A 558 11.86 -16.14 -8.94
CA TRP A 558 10.56 -16.25 -9.60
C TRP A 558 9.39 -16.35 -8.62
N LYS A 559 9.54 -17.18 -7.58
CA LYS A 559 8.54 -17.29 -6.51
C LYS A 559 8.40 -15.97 -5.74
N ASN A 560 9.50 -15.28 -5.45
CA ASN A 560 9.47 -13.99 -4.76
C ASN A 560 8.72 -12.93 -5.56
N ILE A 561 8.89 -12.89 -6.89
CA ILE A 561 8.15 -11.98 -7.78
C ILE A 561 6.65 -12.24 -7.68
N ARG A 562 6.23 -13.51 -7.77
CA ARG A 562 4.81 -13.90 -7.66
C ARG A 562 4.24 -13.53 -6.28
N TRP A 563 4.95 -13.80 -5.19
CA TRP A 563 4.50 -13.48 -3.84
C TRP A 563 4.40 -11.97 -3.60
N SER A 564 5.32 -11.18 -4.16
CA SER A 564 5.22 -9.72 -4.06
C SER A 564 4.04 -9.16 -4.86
N MET A 565 3.74 -9.74 -6.03
CA MET A 565 2.54 -9.37 -6.79
C MET A 565 1.26 -9.70 -6.00
N LEU A 566 1.15 -10.91 -5.43
CA LEU A 566 -0.01 -11.32 -4.62
C LEU A 566 -0.25 -10.37 -3.45
N ALA A 567 0.82 -10.03 -2.73
CA ALA A 567 0.73 -9.23 -1.52
C ALA A 567 0.43 -7.75 -1.78
N ASN A 568 0.70 -7.26 -3.00
CA ASN A 568 0.55 -5.86 -3.35
C ASN A 568 -0.61 -5.57 -4.32
N PHE A 569 -1.19 -6.60 -4.95
CA PHE A 569 -2.39 -6.40 -5.77
C PHE A 569 -3.65 -6.63 -4.93
N ILE A 570 -3.98 -5.63 -4.10
CA ILE A 570 -5.11 -5.66 -3.17
C ILE A 570 -5.97 -4.43 -3.39
N SER A 571 -7.03 -4.57 -4.21
CA SER A 571 -7.93 -3.53 -4.68
C SER A 571 -7.28 -2.45 -5.56
N MET A 572 -5.99 -2.18 -5.39
CA MET A 572 -5.09 -1.35 -6.21
C MET A 572 -3.69 -1.96 -6.18
N PRO A 573 -2.78 -1.61 -7.13
CA PRO A 573 -1.39 -2.06 -7.08
C PRO A 573 -0.62 -1.23 -6.03
N THR A 574 -0.60 -1.71 -4.78
CA THR A 574 0.12 -1.04 -3.69
C THR A 574 1.63 -1.22 -3.84
N ASP A 575 2.41 -0.26 -3.35
CA ASP A 575 3.88 -0.33 -3.29
C ASP A 575 4.35 -1.38 -2.28
N CYS A 576 3.68 -1.43 -1.13
CA CYS A 576 4.01 -2.31 -0.01
C CYS A 576 2.76 -2.69 0.79
N PRO A 577 2.73 -3.83 1.52
CA PRO A 577 1.54 -4.26 2.25
C PRO A 577 1.61 -4.04 3.76
N GLN A 578 2.79 -3.71 4.36
CA GLN A 578 2.99 -3.86 5.81
C GLN A 578 2.88 -2.56 6.60
N ARG A 579 3.24 -1.41 6.01
CA ARG A 579 3.35 -0.11 6.68
C ARG A 579 2.18 0.81 6.34
N ASN A 580 2.13 2.00 6.96
CA ASN A 580 1.09 3.01 6.71
C ASN A 580 1.20 3.72 5.34
N GLU A 581 1.68 3.05 4.32
CA GLU A 581 1.76 3.51 2.94
C GLU A 581 0.68 2.84 2.10
N ARG A 582 0.92 1.67 1.53
CA ARG A 582 -0.04 0.80 0.84
C ARG A 582 -0.85 1.55 -0.20
N MET A 583 -0.16 2.31 -1.08
CA MET A 583 -0.78 3.14 -2.10
C MET A 583 -0.33 2.75 -3.50
N GLY A 584 -1.15 3.10 -4.49
CA GLY A 584 -0.86 2.85 -5.89
C GLY A 584 0.18 3.83 -6.43
N TRP A 585 1.46 3.60 -6.11
CA TRP A 585 2.57 4.34 -6.67
C TRP A 585 2.69 4.08 -8.16
N SER A 586 2.57 5.14 -8.94
CA SER A 586 2.49 5.05 -10.41
C SER A 586 3.79 4.54 -11.04
N GLY A 587 4.96 4.95 -10.50
CA GLY A 587 6.26 4.46 -10.98
C GLY A 587 6.41 2.96 -10.83
N ASP A 588 6.01 2.43 -9.69
CA ASP A 588 6.08 1.01 -9.36
C ASP A 588 5.28 0.15 -10.34
N ILE A 589 4.01 0.50 -10.58
CA ILE A 589 3.19 -0.25 -11.52
C ILE A 589 3.61 -0.01 -12.98
N SER A 590 4.15 1.16 -13.33
CA SER A 590 4.69 1.40 -14.68
C SER A 590 5.78 0.39 -15.02
N VAL A 591 6.78 0.25 -14.14
CA VAL A 591 7.92 -0.67 -14.37
C VAL A 591 7.53 -2.14 -14.28
N PHE A 592 6.53 -2.47 -13.47
CA PHE A 592 6.11 -3.86 -13.26
C PHE A 592 4.98 -4.32 -14.20
N SER A 593 4.28 -3.42 -14.88
CA SER A 593 3.08 -3.73 -15.68
C SER A 593 3.31 -4.85 -16.70
N ARG A 594 4.44 -4.84 -17.43
CA ARG A 594 4.79 -5.90 -18.38
C ARG A 594 5.01 -7.26 -17.70
N THR A 595 5.57 -7.29 -16.52
CA THR A 595 5.67 -8.51 -15.72
C THR A 595 4.29 -8.96 -15.23
N ALA A 596 3.49 -8.04 -14.72
CA ALA A 596 2.17 -8.33 -14.18
C ALA A 596 1.24 -8.97 -15.21
N VAL A 597 1.17 -8.41 -16.43
CA VAL A 597 0.31 -8.95 -17.51
C VAL A 597 0.79 -10.32 -18.04
N ASN A 598 2.07 -10.65 -17.89
CA ASN A 598 2.59 -11.99 -18.16
C ASN A 598 2.25 -12.97 -17.04
N LEU A 599 2.29 -12.52 -15.77
CA LEU A 599 2.09 -13.39 -14.61
C LEU A 599 0.64 -13.81 -14.42
N ALA A 600 -0.32 -12.88 -14.67
CA ALA A 600 -1.73 -13.12 -14.40
C ALA A 600 -2.62 -12.30 -15.35
N ASN A 601 -3.88 -12.69 -15.49
CA ASN A 601 -4.85 -11.84 -16.16
C ASN A 601 -5.26 -10.70 -15.21
N VAL A 602 -4.69 -9.53 -15.44
CA VAL A 602 -4.88 -8.31 -14.64
C VAL A 602 -5.51 -7.16 -15.44
N ASP A 603 -6.10 -7.43 -16.59
CA ASP A 603 -6.70 -6.42 -17.45
C ASP A 603 -7.70 -5.54 -16.68
N VAL A 604 -8.73 -6.15 -16.10
CA VAL A 604 -9.77 -5.42 -15.36
C VAL A 604 -9.21 -4.71 -14.12
N PHE A 605 -8.22 -5.32 -13.45
CA PHE A 605 -7.55 -4.72 -12.30
C PHE A 605 -6.79 -3.44 -12.69
N LEU A 606 -6.02 -3.48 -13.77
CA LEU A 606 -5.28 -2.33 -14.26
C LEU A 606 -6.21 -1.28 -14.88
N ARG A 607 -7.30 -1.68 -15.54
CA ARG A 607 -8.35 -0.76 -16.03
C ARG A 607 -8.97 0.03 -14.87
N LYS A 608 -9.28 -0.63 -13.75
CA LYS A 608 -9.72 0.04 -12.51
C LYS A 608 -8.67 1.03 -12.01
N HIS A 609 -7.39 0.67 -12.04
CA HIS A 609 -6.32 1.58 -11.63
C HIS A 609 -6.20 2.79 -12.57
N MET A 610 -6.39 2.60 -13.88
CA MET A 610 -6.44 3.71 -14.85
C MET A 610 -7.65 4.64 -14.59
N GLN A 611 -8.80 4.11 -14.18
CA GLN A 611 -9.91 4.93 -13.71
C GLN A 611 -9.50 5.77 -12.49
N ALA A 612 -8.84 5.15 -11.52
CA ALA A 612 -8.34 5.87 -10.35
C ALA A 612 -7.34 6.99 -10.72
N MET A 613 -6.46 6.75 -11.69
CA MET A 613 -5.54 7.78 -12.20
C MET A 613 -6.28 8.94 -12.89
N ARG A 614 -7.35 8.66 -13.66
CA ARG A 614 -8.21 9.71 -14.24
C ARG A 614 -8.91 10.52 -13.15
N ASP A 615 -9.41 9.87 -12.12
CA ASP A 615 -10.12 10.52 -11.02
C ASP A 615 -9.26 11.55 -10.27
N VAL A 616 -7.95 11.31 -10.20
CA VAL A 616 -7.00 12.20 -9.51
C VAL A 616 -6.14 13.03 -10.45
N GLN A 617 -6.35 12.93 -11.76
CA GLN A 617 -5.68 13.78 -12.74
C GLN A 617 -6.01 15.25 -12.46
N THR A 618 -5.01 16.11 -12.45
CA THR A 618 -5.21 17.53 -12.20
C THR A 618 -5.91 18.22 -13.39
N ALA A 619 -6.55 19.36 -13.14
CA ALA A 619 -7.29 20.08 -14.17
C ALA A 619 -6.40 20.55 -15.35
N ASP A 620 -5.10 20.72 -15.13
CA ASP A 620 -4.11 21.05 -16.14
C ASP A 620 -3.49 19.81 -16.83
N GLY A 621 -3.94 18.60 -16.49
CA GLY A 621 -3.62 17.36 -17.17
C GLY A 621 -2.56 16.48 -16.53
N ARG A 622 -1.97 16.86 -15.38
CA ARG A 622 -0.93 16.09 -14.73
C ARG A 622 -1.49 14.82 -14.09
N PHE A 623 -0.86 13.68 -14.35
CA PHE A 623 -1.05 12.49 -13.52
C PHE A 623 -0.21 12.60 -12.23
N PRO A 624 -0.79 12.34 -11.06
CA PRO A 624 -0.05 12.30 -9.81
C PRO A 624 0.78 11.02 -9.70
N ASP A 625 1.71 11.00 -8.74
CA ASP A 625 2.54 9.82 -8.49
C ASP A 625 1.79 8.70 -7.78
N ILE A 626 0.67 9.02 -7.16
CA ILE A 626 -0.14 8.11 -6.34
C ILE A 626 -1.60 8.16 -6.78
N ALA A 627 -2.23 7.00 -6.94
CA ALA A 627 -3.66 6.86 -7.14
C ALA A 627 -4.20 5.78 -6.16
N PRO A 628 -5.47 5.91 -5.68
CA PRO A 628 -6.53 6.81 -6.14
C PRO A 628 -6.63 8.14 -5.38
N ILE A 629 -5.78 8.46 -4.42
CA ILE A 629 -5.92 9.68 -3.61
C ILE A 629 -5.12 10.88 -4.12
N GLY A 630 -4.26 10.68 -5.09
CA GLY A 630 -3.38 11.73 -5.62
C GLY A 630 -2.18 12.01 -4.70
N GLY A 631 -1.42 13.04 -5.04
CA GLY A 631 -0.24 13.45 -4.26
C GLY A 631 1.07 12.90 -4.82
N GLY A 632 2.08 12.84 -3.96
CA GLY A 632 3.45 12.49 -4.30
C GLY A 632 4.30 13.69 -4.71
N PHE A 633 5.53 13.41 -5.15
CA PHE A 633 6.52 14.43 -5.50
C PHE A 633 6.34 14.95 -6.92
N GLY A 634 5.65 14.20 -7.76
CA GLY A 634 5.46 14.45 -9.19
C GLY A 634 6.72 14.16 -9.97
N GLY A 635 6.53 13.74 -11.19
CA GLY A 635 7.62 13.48 -12.09
C GLY A 635 7.17 12.77 -13.34
N LEU A 636 7.90 13.02 -14.42
CA LEU A 636 7.58 12.42 -15.70
C LEU A 636 7.65 10.88 -15.60
N LEU A 637 8.67 10.33 -14.94
CA LEU A 637 8.88 8.89 -14.85
C LEU A 637 7.77 8.16 -14.06
N TRP A 638 7.07 8.87 -13.16
CA TRP A 638 5.91 8.35 -12.42
C TRP A 638 4.61 8.60 -13.18
N GLY A 639 4.40 9.84 -13.66
CA GLY A 639 3.20 10.21 -14.42
C GLY A 639 3.02 9.43 -15.72
N SER A 640 4.12 9.03 -16.37
CA SER A 640 4.11 8.17 -17.57
C SER A 640 3.36 6.86 -17.40
N ALA A 641 3.09 6.40 -16.16
CA ALA A 641 2.24 5.24 -15.90
C ALA A 641 0.86 5.37 -16.56
N GLY A 642 0.31 6.57 -16.59
CA GLY A 642 -0.96 6.86 -17.29
C GLY A 642 -0.90 6.64 -18.81
N VAL A 643 0.29 6.51 -19.38
CA VAL A 643 0.52 6.21 -20.81
C VAL A 643 0.98 4.77 -20.99
N THR A 644 1.91 4.31 -20.17
CA THR A 644 2.57 3.00 -20.34
C THR A 644 1.69 1.82 -19.90
N VAL A 645 0.95 1.95 -18.80
CA VAL A 645 0.14 0.84 -18.27
C VAL A 645 -1.01 0.45 -19.22
N PRO A 646 -1.85 1.39 -19.73
CA PRO A 646 -2.89 1.03 -20.68
C PRO A 646 -2.31 0.49 -21.99
N TRP A 647 -1.12 0.95 -22.41
CA TRP A 647 -0.41 0.41 -23.56
C TRP A 647 0.00 -1.05 -23.36
N GLU A 648 0.56 -1.41 -22.21
CA GLU A 648 0.94 -2.78 -21.88
C GLU A 648 -0.29 -3.72 -21.82
N CYS A 649 -1.43 -3.25 -21.31
CA CYS A 649 -2.69 -3.99 -21.35
C CYS A 649 -3.16 -4.23 -22.79
N TRP A 650 -3.14 -3.19 -23.64
CA TRP A 650 -3.48 -3.34 -25.04
C TRP A 650 -2.62 -4.39 -25.74
N LEU A 651 -1.31 -4.32 -25.54
CA LEU A 651 -0.38 -5.25 -26.18
C LEU A 651 -0.60 -6.69 -25.73
N GLN A 652 -0.97 -6.90 -24.48
CA GLN A 652 -1.16 -8.25 -23.90
C GLN A 652 -2.53 -8.86 -24.26
N TYR A 653 -3.60 -8.06 -24.18
CA TYR A 653 -4.97 -8.57 -24.26
C TYR A 653 -5.68 -8.23 -25.58
N ALA A 654 -5.13 -7.37 -26.42
CA ALA A 654 -5.73 -6.85 -27.64
C ALA A 654 -7.09 -6.14 -27.45
N ASP A 655 -7.36 -5.67 -26.23
CA ASP A 655 -8.53 -4.87 -25.93
C ASP A 655 -8.20 -3.36 -26.10
N SER A 656 -8.63 -2.78 -27.21
CA SER A 656 -8.40 -1.37 -27.49
C SER A 656 -9.29 -0.41 -26.67
N ASP A 657 -10.32 -0.93 -25.99
CA ASP A 657 -11.26 -0.09 -25.25
C ASP A 657 -10.56 0.62 -24.09
N ILE A 658 -9.57 -0.02 -23.44
CA ILE A 658 -8.77 0.62 -22.38
C ILE A 658 -8.05 1.88 -22.92
N LEU A 659 -7.51 1.82 -24.13
CA LEU A 659 -6.86 2.98 -24.76
C LEU A 659 -7.89 4.05 -25.15
N ALA A 660 -9.05 3.64 -25.69
CA ALA A 660 -10.12 4.57 -26.07
C ALA A 660 -10.69 5.32 -24.85
N GLU A 661 -10.92 4.61 -23.74
CA GLU A 661 -11.40 5.17 -22.48
C GLU A 661 -10.42 6.14 -21.84
N HIS A 662 -9.12 5.90 -22.01
CA HIS A 662 -8.06 6.64 -21.31
C HIS A 662 -7.38 7.69 -22.18
N TYR A 663 -7.67 7.73 -23.50
CA TYR A 663 -6.94 8.55 -24.48
C TYR A 663 -6.91 10.04 -24.15
N ASP A 664 -8.06 10.60 -23.77
CA ASP A 664 -8.15 12.05 -23.53
C ASP A 664 -7.31 12.45 -22.29
N ALA A 665 -7.24 11.56 -21.28
CA ALA A 665 -6.38 11.76 -20.12
C ALA A 665 -4.89 11.66 -20.50
N MET A 666 -4.52 10.68 -21.35
CA MET A 666 -3.16 10.56 -21.88
C MET A 666 -2.75 11.82 -22.68
N ALA A 667 -3.64 12.31 -23.54
CA ALA A 667 -3.38 13.51 -24.36
C ALA A 667 -3.22 14.77 -23.48
N ALA A 668 -4.08 14.93 -22.47
CA ALA A 668 -3.97 16.03 -21.51
C ALA A 668 -2.64 15.98 -20.73
N TYR A 669 -2.17 14.78 -20.39
CA TYR A 669 -0.87 14.60 -19.74
C TYR A 669 0.29 15.00 -20.64
N MET A 670 0.27 14.63 -21.93
CA MET A 670 1.30 15.05 -22.87
C MET A 670 1.33 16.57 -23.07
N ASP A 671 0.15 17.21 -23.14
CA ASP A 671 0.04 18.66 -23.21
C ASP A 671 0.54 19.36 -21.93
N TYR A 672 0.32 18.73 -20.75
CA TYR A 672 0.88 19.17 -19.48
C TYR A 672 2.41 19.11 -19.48
N VAL A 673 3.01 18.01 -19.91
CA VAL A 673 4.46 17.86 -20.03
C VAL A 673 5.04 18.94 -20.96
N ASP A 674 4.43 19.11 -22.14
CA ASP A 674 4.86 20.13 -23.12
C ASP A 674 4.81 21.56 -22.57
N SER A 675 3.84 21.87 -21.72
CA SER A 675 3.65 23.24 -21.20
C SER A 675 4.39 23.53 -19.89
N HIS A 676 4.71 22.52 -19.09
CA HIS A 676 5.24 22.72 -17.73
C HIS A 676 6.66 22.22 -17.51
N TYR A 677 7.13 21.23 -18.27
CA TYR A 677 8.41 20.60 -17.99
C TYR A 677 9.54 21.05 -18.91
N PHE A 678 9.26 21.75 -20.01
CA PHE A 678 10.31 22.26 -20.88
C PHE A 678 10.85 23.61 -20.40
N ASP A 679 12.17 23.66 -20.19
CA ASP A 679 12.86 24.93 -20.08
C ASP A 679 12.99 25.59 -21.46
N SER A 680 12.40 26.77 -21.62
CA SER A 680 12.35 27.49 -22.90
C SER A 680 13.72 27.94 -23.40
N ALA A 681 14.72 28.10 -22.52
CA ALA A 681 16.06 28.56 -22.89
C ALA A 681 16.93 27.42 -23.43
N SER A 682 16.92 26.27 -22.77
CA SER A 682 17.75 25.11 -23.13
C SER A 682 17.03 24.07 -23.97
N GLY A 683 15.69 24.07 -23.94
CA GLY A 683 14.87 23.01 -24.53
C GLY A 683 14.89 21.68 -23.79
N LEU A 684 15.51 21.65 -22.59
CA LEU A 684 15.58 20.46 -21.76
C LEU A 684 14.25 20.21 -21.04
N LEU A 685 13.95 18.93 -20.78
CA LEU A 685 12.94 18.55 -19.80
C LEU A 685 13.52 18.71 -18.41
N VAL A 686 12.96 19.63 -17.65
CA VAL A 686 13.37 19.93 -16.28
C VAL A 686 12.14 19.96 -15.38
N GLN A 687 12.17 19.16 -14.34
CA GLN A 687 11.12 19.19 -13.35
C GLN A 687 11.46 20.16 -12.23
N GLN A 688 10.75 21.28 -12.17
CA GLN A 688 10.92 22.24 -11.09
C GLN A 688 9.94 21.95 -9.95
N ARG A 689 10.37 21.20 -8.93
CA ARG A 689 9.59 20.97 -7.74
C ARG A 689 10.41 21.11 -6.46
N GLN A 690 9.69 21.43 -5.38
CA GLN A 690 10.23 21.73 -4.05
C GLN A 690 11.05 20.57 -3.46
N TRP A 691 10.71 19.33 -3.79
CA TRP A 691 11.35 18.11 -3.29
C TRP A 691 12.20 17.38 -4.34
N GLY A 692 12.35 17.98 -5.55
CA GLY A 692 12.98 17.30 -6.67
C GLY A 692 12.07 16.25 -7.32
N ASP A 693 12.70 15.33 -8.01
CA ASP A 693 12.05 14.17 -8.64
C ASP A 693 12.60 12.87 -8.02
N LEU A 694 11.86 11.77 -8.16
CA LEU A 694 12.29 10.47 -7.70
C LEU A 694 13.38 9.85 -8.59
N GLY A 695 13.52 10.32 -9.84
CA GLY A 695 14.50 9.84 -10.79
C GLY A 695 14.40 8.36 -11.07
N ASP A 696 15.55 7.70 -11.22
CA ASP A 696 15.62 6.23 -11.23
C ASP A 696 15.70 5.72 -9.78
N TRP A 697 14.54 5.65 -9.11
CA TRP A 697 14.45 5.41 -7.66
C TRP A 697 15.33 4.24 -7.22
N LEU A 698 16.15 4.47 -6.21
CA LEU A 698 17.14 3.55 -5.68
C LEU A 698 18.29 3.16 -6.64
N CYS A 699 18.53 3.95 -7.70
CA CYS A 699 19.76 3.85 -8.48
C CYS A 699 20.97 4.10 -7.56
N LEU A 700 21.93 3.18 -7.60
CA LEU A 700 23.09 3.23 -6.70
C LEU A 700 24.17 4.23 -7.13
N GLU A 701 24.04 4.79 -8.33
CA GLU A 701 24.92 5.79 -8.92
C GLU A 701 24.16 7.07 -9.34
N ASP A 702 23.05 7.39 -8.66
CA ASP A 702 22.16 8.50 -9.05
C ASP A 702 22.86 9.87 -9.01
N GLY A 703 23.85 10.05 -8.14
CA GLY A 703 24.70 11.23 -8.09
C GLY A 703 25.53 11.49 -9.34
N LYS A 704 25.76 10.46 -10.18
CA LYS A 704 26.43 10.60 -11.49
C LYS A 704 25.45 10.87 -12.61
N ASN A 705 24.14 10.66 -12.39
CA ASN A 705 23.10 10.70 -13.40
C ASN A 705 22.81 12.15 -13.87
N ASP A 706 22.31 12.26 -15.09
CA ASP A 706 21.59 13.43 -15.57
C ASP A 706 20.11 13.08 -15.67
N LYS A 707 19.30 13.54 -14.73
CA LYS A 707 17.90 13.20 -14.66
C LYS A 707 17.11 13.67 -15.88
N SER A 708 17.53 14.79 -16.49
CA SER A 708 16.95 15.29 -17.72
C SER A 708 17.09 14.30 -18.90
N LEU A 709 18.18 13.52 -18.93
CA LEU A 709 18.36 12.41 -19.88
C LEU A 709 17.28 11.34 -19.72
N LEU A 710 16.98 10.95 -18.50
CA LEU A 710 15.94 9.94 -18.21
C LEU A 710 14.55 10.45 -18.57
N PHE A 711 14.25 11.72 -18.24
CA PHE A 711 12.97 12.35 -18.58
C PHE A 711 12.79 12.42 -20.09
N GLU A 712 13.81 12.82 -20.82
CA GLU A 712 13.76 12.93 -22.27
C GLU A 712 13.54 11.56 -22.93
N ALA A 713 14.23 10.53 -22.46
CA ALA A 713 14.07 9.18 -22.99
C ALA A 713 12.64 8.65 -22.76
N TYR A 714 12.07 8.86 -21.57
CA TYR A 714 10.69 8.43 -21.28
C TYR A 714 9.65 9.24 -22.03
N TYR A 715 9.84 10.55 -22.16
CA TYR A 715 8.96 11.38 -22.99
C TYR A 715 8.95 10.92 -24.46
N ILE A 716 10.09 10.53 -25.01
CA ILE A 716 10.18 9.92 -26.35
C ILE A 716 9.39 8.61 -26.41
N TYR A 717 9.43 7.80 -25.37
CA TYR A 717 8.64 6.56 -25.29
C TYR A 717 7.13 6.87 -25.24
N ASP A 718 6.72 7.79 -24.39
CA ASP A 718 5.33 8.26 -24.32
C ASP A 718 4.83 8.81 -25.67
N LEU A 719 5.66 9.60 -26.37
CA LEU A 719 5.33 10.10 -27.72
C LEU A 719 5.10 8.98 -28.73
N ASP A 720 5.90 7.91 -28.68
CA ASP A 720 5.72 6.78 -29.60
C ASP A 720 4.46 5.98 -29.27
N ILE A 721 4.16 5.74 -27.99
CA ILE A 721 2.91 5.13 -27.56
C ILE A 721 1.71 5.98 -28.02
N MET A 722 1.75 7.29 -27.77
CA MET A 722 0.66 8.20 -28.18
C MET A 722 0.47 8.23 -29.68
N ARG A 723 1.56 8.21 -30.45
CA ARG A 723 1.50 8.14 -31.92
C ARG A 723 0.80 6.84 -32.37
N GLN A 724 1.18 5.71 -31.82
CA GLN A 724 0.61 4.40 -32.15
C GLN A 724 -0.86 4.31 -31.73
N THR A 725 -1.18 4.78 -30.51
CA THR A 725 -2.55 4.84 -29.99
C THR A 725 -3.43 5.73 -30.85
N ALA A 726 -2.94 6.90 -31.27
CA ALA A 726 -3.68 7.81 -32.14
C ALA A 726 -3.97 7.18 -33.51
N ILE A 727 -3.02 6.44 -34.07
CA ILE A 727 -3.24 5.68 -35.33
C ILE A 727 -4.33 4.62 -35.12
N LEU A 728 -4.24 3.84 -34.05
CA LEU A 728 -5.19 2.78 -33.71
C LEU A 728 -6.62 3.32 -33.57
N LEU A 729 -6.76 4.48 -32.92
CA LEU A 729 -8.05 5.13 -32.66
C LEU A 729 -8.53 6.05 -33.80
N GLY A 730 -7.79 6.12 -34.91
CA GLY A 730 -8.16 6.95 -36.10
C GLY A 730 -8.03 8.45 -35.86
N LYS A 731 -7.22 8.88 -34.86
CA LYS A 731 -6.97 10.29 -34.57
C LYS A 731 -5.78 10.84 -35.38
N GLU A 732 -5.98 10.99 -36.70
CA GLU A 732 -4.90 11.30 -37.63
C GLU A 732 -4.14 12.61 -37.34
N ALA A 733 -4.80 13.65 -36.81
CA ALA A 733 -4.15 14.93 -36.53
C ALA A 733 -3.14 14.75 -35.38
N ASP A 734 -3.54 14.01 -34.32
CA ASP A 734 -2.70 13.72 -33.20
C ASP A 734 -1.55 12.78 -33.59
N ALA A 735 -1.83 11.75 -34.39
CA ALA A 735 -0.80 10.86 -34.93
C ALA A 735 0.31 11.62 -35.66
N ARG A 736 -0.04 12.62 -36.50
CA ARG A 736 0.92 13.49 -37.19
C ARG A 736 1.67 14.44 -36.24
N ARG A 737 0.98 14.97 -35.21
CA ARG A 737 1.57 15.81 -34.16
C ARG A 737 2.63 15.03 -33.39
N TYR A 738 2.27 13.87 -32.86
CA TYR A 738 3.17 13.02 -32.08
C TYR A 738 4.34 12.46 -32.92
N ALA A 739 4.09 12.06 -34.18
CA ALA A 739 5.17 11.59 -35.07
C ALA A 739 6.24 12.66 -35.33
N ARG A 740 5.82 13.92 -35.55
CA ARG A 740 6.75 15.04 -35.71
C ARG A 740 7.55 15.29 -34.42
N ARG A 741 6.86 15.39 -33.32
CA ARG A 741 7.47 15.65 -32.03
C ARG A 741 8.45 14.54 -31.63
N LEU A 742 8.09 13.29 -31.86
CA LEU A 742 8.94 12.12 -31.63
C LEU A 742 10.27 12.23 -32.41
N MET A 743 10.21 12.58 -33.68
CA MET A 743 11.43 12.76 -34.52
C MET A 743 12.29 13.91 -33.97
N GLU A 744 11.68 15.05 -33.69
CA GLU A 744 12.38 16.23 -33.14
C GLU A 744 13.10 15.88 -31.83
N ARG A 745 12.43 15.16 -30.94
CA ARG A 745 13.00 14.84 -29.62
C ARG A 745 14.06 13.75 -29.69
N LYS A 746 13.95 12.77 -30.57
CA LYS A 746 15.03 11.80 -30.83
C LYS A 746 16.32 12.47 -31.30
N LEU A 747 16.20 13.43 -32.23
CA LEU A 747 17.34 14.19 -32.70
C LEU A 747 17.93 15.06 -31.60
N PHE A 748 17.08 15.74 -30.82
CA PHE A 748 17.52 16.53 -29.66
C PHE A 748 18.26 15.66 -28.65
N PHE A 749 17.74 14.47 -28.33
CA PHE A 749 18.38 13.53 -27.42
C PHE A 749 19.80 13.17 -27.88
N ILE A 750 19.93 12.79 -29.16
CA ILE A 750 21.23 12.40 -29.74
C ILE A 750 22.23 13.56 -29.70
N ASP A 751 21.76 14.79 -29.99
CA ASP A 751 22.62 15.97 -30.01
C ASP A 751 23.03 16.47 -28.62
N THR A 752 22.17 16.24 -27.61
CA THR A 752 22.35 16.81 -26.27
C THR A 752 23.02 15.83 -25.30
N TYR A 753 22.65 14.56 -25.36
CA TYR A 753 23.02 13.58 -24.33
C TYR A 753 24.01 12.51 -24.78
N ILE A 754 24.47 12.55 -26.05
CA ILE A 754 25.40 11.53 -26.56
C ILE A 754 26.60 12.21 -27.23
N ASP A 755 27.79 11.81 -26.82
CA ASP A 755 29.00 12.02 -27.61
C ASP A 755 29.01 11.03 -28.79
N LYS A 756 28.72 11.53 -29.99
CA LYS A 756 28.61 10.71 -31.22
C LYS A 756 29.91 10.00 -31.59
N GLN A 757 31.10 10.53 -31.17
CA GLN A 757 32.38 9.92 -31.47
C GLN A 757 32.59 8.66 -30.65
N THR A 758 32.33 8.73 -29.34
CA THR A 758 32.58 7.63 -28.40
C THR A 758 31.37 6.78 -28.14
N GLY A 759 30.15 7.29 -28.41
CA GLY A 759 28.88 6.68 -28.00
C GLY A 759 28.61 6.78 -26.51
N LYS A 760 29.37 7.55 -25.75
CA LYS A 760 29.13 7.76 -24.32
C LYS A 760 27.99 8.73 -24.09
N THR A 761 27.18 8.45 -23.08
CA THR A 761 26.21 9.42 -22.58
C THR A 761 26.92 10.54 -21.83
N ILE A 762 26.47 11.78 -22.03
CA ILE A 762 27.07 12.99 -21.48
C ILE A 762 26.03 13.84 -20.76
N CYS A 763 26.46 14.62 -19.77
CA CYS A 763 25.63 15.57 -19.04
C CYS A 763 25.22 16.73 -19.95
N SER A 764 23.95 17.09 -19.87
CA SER A 764 23.40 18.30 -20.48
C SER A 764 23.70 19.55 -19.63
N SER A 765 23.15 20.69 -20.03
CA SER A 765 23.19 21.91 -19.21
C SER A 765 22.27 21.88 -17.98
N PHE A 766 21.55 20.77 -17.74
CA PHE A 766 20.80 20.54 -16.50
C PHE A 766 21.71 20.55 -15.27
N ILE A 767 22.94 20.04 -15.45
CA ILE A 767 24.04 20.14 -14.47
C ILE A 767 25.14 20.97 -15.10
N PRO A 768 25.13 22.32 -15.01
CA PRO A 768 26.02 23.19 -15.76
C PRO A 768 27.52 22.90 -15.52
N GLU A 769 27.87 22.52 -14.28
CA GLU A 769 29.26 22.24 -13.90
C GLU A 769 29.82 20.97 -14.53
N ARG A 770 28.91 20.09 -14.98
CA ARG A 770 29.23 18.79 -15.59
C ARG A 770 28.89 18.74 -17.09
N GLN A 771 28.37 19.80 -17.67
CA GLN A 771 27.95 19.82 -19.08
C GLN A 771 29.03 19.24 -20.00
N GLY A 772 28.66 18.30 -20.84
CA GLY A 772 29.54 17.58 -21.76
C GLY A 772 30.44 16.53 -21.12
N GLN A 773 30.46 16.37 -19.80
CA GLN A 773 31.19 15.29 -19.14
C GLN A 773 30.41 13.98 -19.27
N PRO A 774 31.09 12.82 -19.30
CA PRO A 774 30.42 11.53 -19.35
C PRO A 774 29.53 11.29 -18.13
N VAL A 775 28.30 10.81 -18.36
CA VAL A 775 27.43 10.20 -17.33
C VAL A 775 27.92 8.77 -17.09
N ASP A 776 27.98 7.96 -18.13
CA ASP A 776 28.64 6.64 -18.21
C ASP A 776 28.24 5.67 -17.08
N ILE A 777 26.92 5.57 -16.81
CA ILE A 777 26.31 4.60 -15.87
C ILE A 777 25.33 3.69 -16.62
N GLN A 778 25.00 2.53 -16.05
CA GLN A 778 24.12 1.55 -16.69
C GLN A 778 22.80 2.18 -17.15
N GLY A 779 22.07 2.87 -16.27
CA GLY A 779 20.77 3.45 -16.56
C GLY A 779 20.78 4.47 -17.71
N SER A 780 21.86 5.21 -17.89
CA SER A 780 21.97 6.22 -18.94
C SER A 780 22.01 5.64 -20.36
N TYR A 781 22.44 4.39 -20.52
CA TYR A 781 22.46 3.66 -21.79
C TYR A 781 21.20 2.83 -22.01
N VAL A 782 20.58 2.33 -20.94
CA VAL A 782 19.45 1.40 -21.02
C VAL A 782 18.26 2.03 -21.73
N LEU A 783 17.82 3.22 -21.32
CA LEU A 783 16.59 3.83 -21.86
C LEU A 783 16.70 4.24 -23.34
N PRO A 784 17.76 4.90 -23.81
CA PRO A 784 17.88 5.22 -25.25
C PRO A 784 17.96 3.98 -26.14
N LEU A 785 18.47 2.86 -25.63
CA LEU A 785 18.48 1.57 -26.33
C LEU A 785 17.09 0.91 -26.32
N ALA A 786 16.41 0.92 -25.18
CA ALA A 786 15.06 0.34 -25.00
C ALA A 786 14.02 1.00 -25.90
N PHE A 787 14.09 2.33 -26.06
CA PHE A 787 13.11 3.13 -26.78
C PHE A 787 13.54 3.45 -28.24
N ASN A 788 14.53 2.75 -28.74
CA ASN A 788 15.01 2.90 -30.12
C ASN A 788 15.30 4.37 -30.51
N ILE A 789 15.94 5.12 -29.58
CA ILE A 789 16.32 6.52 -29.82
C ILE A 789 17.50 6.58 -30.78
N VAL A 790 18.39 5.61 -30.71
CA VAL A 790 19.60 5.50 -31.52
C VAL A 790 19.57 4.27 -32.42
N GLU A 791 20.19 4.41 -33.61
CA GLU A 791 20.23 3.35 -34.63
C GLU A 791 21.64 3.17 -35.19
N GLY A 792 21.86 2.10 -35.95
CA GLY A 792 23.08 1.81 -36.69
C GLY A 792 24.33 1.74 -35.82
N GLU A 793 25.44 2.35 -36.30
CA GLU A 793 26.74 2.33 -35.62
C GLU A 793 26.70 2.99 -34.24
N LEU A 794 25.90 4.05 -34.06
CA LEU A 794 25.77 4.73 -32.78
C LEU A 794 25.11 3.82 -31.75
N ARG A 795 24.07 3.05 -32.15
CA ARG A 795 23.44 2.06 -31.28
C ARG A 795 24.46 1.02 -30.80
N GLN A 796 25.30 0.50 -31.70
CA GLN A 796 26.32 -0.47 -31.33
C GLN A 796 27.31 0.11 -30.31
N LYS A 797 27.75 1.34 -30.47
CA LYS A 797 28.62 2.02 -29.50
C LYS A 797 27.96 2.15 -28.11
N LEU A 798 26.65 2.47 -28.05
CA LEU A 798 25.93 2.52 -26.77
C LEU A 798 25.84 1.14 -26.12
N VAL A 799 25.60 0.08 -26.90
CA VAL A 799 25.57 -1.31 -26.39
C VAL A 799 26.93 -1.67 -25.82
N ASP A 800 28.01 -1.39 -26.54
CA ASP A 800 29.38 -1.69 -26.09
C ASP A 800 29.72 -0.96 -24.78
N ASN A 801 29.31 0.31 -24.66
CA ASN A 801 29.45 1.09 -23.43
C ASN A 801 28.60 0.56 -22.27
N LEU A 802 27.34 0.16 -22.52
CA LEU A 802 26.50 -0.48 -21.52
C LEU A 802 27.16 -1.76 -20.97
N VAL A 803 27.62 -2.61 -21.89
CA VAL A 803 28.30 -3.86 -21.52
C VAL A 803 29.54 -3.55 -20.69
N ALA A 804 30.37 -2.58 -21.11
CA ALA A 804 31.54 -2.16 -20.36
C ALA A 804 31.20 -1.65 -18.94
N CYS A 805 30.07 -0.94 -18.78
CA CYS A 805 29.59 -0.52 -17.47
C CYS A 805 29.14 -1.69 -16.58
N ILE A 806 28.65 -2.79 -17.16
CA ILE A 806 28.22 -3.98 -16.42
C ILE A 806 29.44 -4.86 -16.07
N GLU A 807 30.39 -4.98 -16.96
CA GLU A 807 31.55 -5.86 -16.82
C GLU A 807 32.69 -5.30 -15.94
N ARG A 808 32.64 -4.01 -15.61
CA ARG A 808 33.60 -3.37 -14.71
C ARG A 808 33.18 -3.44 -13.24
N GLU A 809 34.14 -3.24 -12.33
CA GLU A 809 33.80 -2.85 -10.95
C GLU A 809 33.18 -1.46 -10.94
N ASN A 810 32.11 -1.30 -10.15
CA ASN A 810 31.44 -0.03 -9.96
C ASN A 810 31.54 0.42 -8.48
N THR A 811 31.20 1.66 -8.21
CA THR A 811 31.17 2.20 -6.84
C THR A 811 29.89 2.99 -6.67
N THR A 812 29.14 2.67 -5.61
CA THR A 812 27.90 3.38 -5.25
C THR A 812 28.19 4.80 -4.80
N ASP A 813 27.17 5.65 -4.71
CA ASP A 813 27.31 7.05 -4.27
C ASP A 813 27.81 7.17 -2.82
N ASP A 814 27.52 6.17 -1.98
CA ASP A 814 28.02 6.06 -0.61
C ASP A 814 29.38 5.33 -0.50
N GLY A 815 30.02 5.05 -1.63
CA GLY A 815 31.41 4.56 -1.69
C GLY A 815 31.58 3.03 -1.58
N VAL A 816 30.52 2.25 -1.67
CA VAL A 816 30.60 0.78 -1.68
C VAL A 816 31.10 0.29 -3.03
N ARG A 817 32.19 -0.51 -3.04
CA ARG A 817 32.69 -1.17 -4.24
C ARG A 817 31.85 -2.39 -4.57
N CYS A 818 31.39 -2.46 -5.82
CA CYS A 818 30.53 -3.51 -6.35
C CYS A 818 31.31 -4.32 -7.43
N PRO A 819 31.18 -5.65 -7.44
CA PRO A 819 31.90 -6.49 -8.41
C PRO A 819 31.35 -6.32 -9.84
N PRO A 820 32.02 -6.84 -10.86
CA PRO A 820 31.47 -6.98 -12.20
C PRO A 820 30.11 -7.68 -12.21
N TYR A 821 29.25 -7.33 -13.18
CA TYR A 821 27.88 -7.82 -13.32
C TYR A 821 26.96 -7.45 -12.16
N SER A 822 27.24 -6.34 -11.47
CA SER A 822 26.36 -5.77 -10.46
C SER A 822 25.21 -4.99 -11.09
N LEU A 823 24.01 -5.09 -10.48
CA LEU A 823 22.84 -4.35 -10.87
C LEU A 823 22.86 -2.95 -10.24
N MET A 824 23.40 -1.97 -10.96
CA MET A 824 23.54 -0.59 -10.46
C MET A 824 22.32 0.30 -10.72
N THR A 825 21.29 -0.24 -11.39
CA THR A 825 20.08 0.47 -11.80
C THR A 825 19.08 0.64 -10.67
N GLY A 826 18.23 1.67 -10.76
CA GLY A 826 17.02 1.82 -9.94
C GLY A 826 15.80 1.15 -10.56
N PHE A 827 14.60 1.47 -10.07
CA PHE A 827 13.36 0.84 -10.53
C PHE A 827 13.11 1.01 -12.03
N ILE A 828 13.28 2.24 -12.52
CA ILE A 828 12.93 2.61 -13.89
C ILE A 828 13.78 1.83 -14.90
N THR A 829 15.08 1.85 -14.72
CA THR A 829 16.00 1.25 -15.72
C THR A 829 16.15 -0.25 -15.55
N THR A 830 15.91 -0.80 -14.34
CA THR A 830 15.88 -2.25 -14.12
C THR A 830 14.84 -2.97 -14.97
N ALA A 831 13.68 -2.34 -15.23
CA ALA A 831 12.63 -2.93 -16.05
C ALA A 831 13.07 -3.24 -17.50
N TRP A 832 14.14 -2.63 -17.98
CA TRP A 832 14.54 -2.69 -19.37
C TRP A 832 15.91 -3.35 -19.61
N ILE A 833 16.82 -3.36 -18.63
CA ILE A 833 18.24 -3.71 -18.83
C ILE A 833 18.44 -5.10 -19.45
N SER A 834 17.81 -6.14 -18.91
CA SER A 834 17.97 -7.51 -19.42
C SER A 834 17.41 -7.67 -20.83
N ARG A 835 16.26 -7.01 -21.13
CA ARG A 835 15.66 -7.01 -22.47
C ARG A 835 16.57 -6.31 -23.47
N VAL A 836 17.08 -5.12 -23.11
CA VAL A 836 18.02 -4.37 -23.98
C VAL A 836 19.25 -5.20 -24.33
N LEU A 837 19.82 -5.91 -23.37
CA LEU A 837 20.95 -6.79 -23.62
C LEU A 837 20.60 -7.91 -24.60
N SER A 838 19.49 -8.61 -24.40
CA SER A 838 19.04 -9.68 -25.29
C SER A 838 18.69 -9.18 -26.69
N ASP A 839 17.97 -8.04 -26.79
CA ASP A 839 17.60 -7.42 -28.07
C ASP A 839 18.82 -7.00 -28.92
N ASN A 840 19.99 -6.84 -28.29
CA ASN A 840 21.25 -6.48 -28.95
C ASN A 840 22.28 -7.64 -28.94
N GLY A 841 21.81 -8.89 -28.76
CA GLY A 841 22.64 -10.10 -28.90
C GLY A 841 23.64 -10.31 -27.73
N ARG A 842 23.36 -9.69 -26.57
CA ARG A 842 24.20 -9.78 -25.36
C ARG A 842 23.49 -10.54 -24.23
N SER A 843 22.78 -11.60 -24.56
CA SER A 843 22.15 -12.49 -23.58
C SER A 843 23.17 -13.13 -22.63
N ASP A 844 24.44 -13.28 -23.06
CA ASP A 844 25.54 -13.68 -22.19
C ASP A 844 25.71 -12.76 -20.97
N VAL A 845 25.62 -11.46 -21.18
CA VAL A 845 25.69 -10.46 -20.11
C VAL A 845 24.41 -10.46 -19.27
N ALA A 846 23.23 -10.58 -19.92
CA ALA A 846 21.94 -10.65 -19.21
C ALA A 846 21.88 -11.84 -18.24
N TYR A 847 22.32 -13.03 -18.67
CA TYR A 847 22.37 -14.22 -17.81
C TYR A 847 23.38 -14.09 -16.66
N ARG A 848 24.55 -13.47 -16.88
CA ARG A 848 25.50 -13.20 -15.81
C ARG A 848 24.96 -12.22 -14.80
N LEU A 849 24.29 -11.16 -15.27
CA LEU A 849 23.63 -10.16 -14.41
C LEU A 849 22.52 -10.81 -13.56
N LEU A 850 21.66 -11.67 -14.18
CA LEU A 850 20.61 -12.40 -13.49
C LEU A 850 21.16 -13.33 -12.40
N GLN A 851 22.25 -14.04 -12.69
CA GLN A 851 22.81 -15.10 -11.83
C GLN A 851 23.90 -14.60 -10.87
N GLN A 852 24.17 -13.28 -10.84
CA GLN A 852 25.03 -12.66 -9.85
C GLN A 852 24.42 -12.82 -8.44
N THR A 853 25.25 -13.24 -7.47
CA THR A 853 24.83 -13.48 -6.08
C THR A 853 25.40 -12.45 -5.10
N ASP A 854 26.40 -11.68 -5.51
CA ASP A 854 26.94 -10.60 -4.69
C ASP A 854 26.09 -9.33 -4.80
N TYR A 855 26.16 -8.46 -3.78
CA TYR A 855 25.49 -7.17 -3.79
C TYR A 855 26.17 -6.19 -4.79
N PRO A 856 25.39 -5.44 -5.55
CA PRO A 856 23.94 -5.47 -5.73
C PRO A 856 23.52 -6.43 -6.87
N SER A 857 22.54 -7.27 -6.62
CA SER A 857 21.98 -8.20 -7.62
C SER A 857 20.58 -8.66 -7.21
N TRP A 858 19.82 -9.24 -8.14
CA TRP A 858 18.52 -9.86 -7.84
C TRP A 858 18.61 -11.06 -6.90
N LEU A 859 19.70 -11.81 -6.97
CA LEU A 859 19.87 -13.02 -6.16
C LEU A 859 20.47 -12.75 -4.78
N TYR A 860 21.07 -11.56 -4.56
CA TYR A 860 21.59 -11.23 -3.25
C TYR A 860 20.53 -11.30 -2.14
N PRO A 861 19.35 -10.65 -2.24
CA PRO A 861 18.28 -10.82 -1.27
C PRO A 861 17.86 -12.29 -1.07
N VAL A 862 17.86 -13.08 -2.15
CA VAL A 862 17.54 -14.52 -2.07
C VAL A 862 18.56 -15.25 -1.20
N THR A 863 19.85 -14.96 -1.34
CA THR A 863 20.91 -15.53 -0.49
C THR A 863 20.80 -15.09 0.97
N GLN A 864 20.14 -13.95 1.24
CA GLN A 864 19.87 -13.43 2.58
C GLN A 864 18.52 -13.94 3.14
N GLY A 865 17.86 -14.86 2.47
CA GLY A 865 16.61 -15.49 2.95
C GLY A 865 15.32 -14.80 2.55
N ALA A 866 15.36 -13.90 1.56
CA ALA A 866 14.17 -13.23 1.03
C ALA A 866 13.13 -14.23 0.51
N THR A 867 11.87 -14.00 0.88
CA THR A 867 10.72 -14.76 0.39
C THR A 867 9.79 -13.92 -0.49
N THR A 868 10.11 -12.67 -0.66
CA THR A 868 9.46 -11.64 -1.50
C THR A 868 10.56 -10.76 -2.12
N ILE A 869 10.19 -9.91 -3.07
CA ILE A 869 11.09 -8.88 -3.60
C ILE A 869 11.20 -7.75 -2.56
N TRP A 870 12.40 -7.28 -2.30
CA TRP A 870 12.67 -6.17 -1.38
C TRP A 870 12.72 -4.83 -2.12
N GLU A 871 12.38 -3.76 -1.44
CA GLU A 871 12.51 -2.39 -1.96
C GLU A 871 13.97 -2.03 -2.23
N ARG A 872 14.87 -2.40 -1.29
CA ARG A 872 16.31 -2.24 -1.44
C ARG A 872 16.97 -3.60 -1.49
N LEU A 873 17.91 -3.78 -2.41
CA LEU A 873 18.62 -5.05 -2.55
C LEU A 873 19.43 -5.45 -1.31
N ASN A 874 19.75 -4.50 -0.43
CA ASN A 874 20.45 -4.69 0.84
C ASN A 874 19.60 -4.34 2.08
N SER A 875 18.27 -4.43 1.99
CA SER A 875 17.39 -4.17 3.14
C SER A 875 17.75 -4.96 4.38
N TYR A 876 18.33 -6.14 4.21
CA TYR A 876 18.90 -6.96 5.27
C TYR A 876 20.15 -7.68 4.77
N THR A 877 21.15 -7.82 5.65
CA THR A 877 22.34 -8.65 5.42
C THR A 877 22.67 -9.47 6.64
N HIS A 878 23.16 -10.68 6.44
CA HIS A 878 23.59 -11.51 7.57
C HIS A 878 24.78 -10.93 8.37
N THR A 879 25.51 -9.99 7.79
CA THR A 879 26.69 -9.37 8.42
C THR A 879 26.38 -8.07 9.13
N ASN A 880 25.46 -7.25 8.58
CA ASN A 880 25.23 -5.88 9.05
C ASN A 880 23.74 -5.64 9.45
N GLY A 881 22.90 -6.68 9.43
CA GLY A 881 21.46 -6.55 9.73
C GLY A 881 20.75 -5.60 8.76
N PHE A 882 19.97 -4.67 9.27
CA PHE A 882 19.09 -3.80 8.48
C PHE A 882 19.73 -2.51 7.96
N GLY A 883 21.00 -2.27 8.26
CA GLY A 883 21.66 -1.01 7.95
C GLY A 883 21.16 0.17 8.79
N GLY A 884 21.29 1.40 8.29
CA GLY A 884 21.03 2.60 9.08
C GLY A 884 19.64 3.20 8.98
N ASN A 885 18.82 2.83 8.00
CA ASN A 885 17.49 3.42 7.77
C ASN A 885 16.38 2.37 7.79
N ASN A 886 16.11 1.86 8.99
CA ASN A 886 15.17 0.77 9.20
C ASN A 886 13.74 1.12 8.79
N SER A 887 13.31 2.38 8.99
CA SER A 887 11.95 2.85 8.67
C SER A 887 11.64 2.88 7.17
N MET A 888 12.69 2.92 6.32
CA MET A 888 12.53 2.91 4.87
C MET A 888 12.54 1.51 4.26
N ASN A 889 12.94 0.48 5.01
CA ASN A 889 12.98 -0.87 4.49
C ASN A 889 11.58 -1.46 4.30
N SER A 890 11.26 -1.87 3.07
CA SER A 890 10.13 -2.76 2.79
C SER A 890 10.68 -4.08 2.27
N PHE A 891 10.22 -5.17 2.88
CA PHE A 891 10.63 -6.52 2.48
C PHE A 891 9.62 -7.15 1.51
N ASN A 892 8.65 -6.38 1.04
CA ASN A 892 7.65 -6.82 0.08
C ASN A 892 7.24 -5.69 -0.87
N HIS A 893 8.04 -5.52 -1.95
CA HIS A 893 7.97 -4.38 -2.86
C HIS A 893 8.34 -4.85 -4.28
N TYR A 894 7.39 -4.90 -5.21
CA TYR A 894 7.54 -5.68 -6.43
C TYR A 894 8.43 -5.08 -7.53
N SER A 895 8.84 -3.82 -7.45
CA SER A 895 9.43 -3.08 -8.59
C SER A 895 10.69 -3.71 -9.18
N PHE A 896 11.66 -4.16 -8.37
CA PHE A 896 12.81 -4.94 -8.86
C PHE A 896 12.44 -6.29 -9.46
N GLY A 897 11.21 -6.79 -9.21
CA GLY A 897 10.65 -7.97 -9.83
C GLY A 897 10.28 -7.80 -11.30
N ALA A 898 10.43 -6.61 -11.87
CA ALA A 898 10.22 -6.33 -13.28
C ALA A 898 11.03 -7.25 -14.23
N VAL A 899 12.12 -7.86 -13.77
CA VAL A 899 12.89 -8.87 -14.50
C VAL A 899 12.07 -10.13 -14.84
N GLY A 900 10.96 -10.37 -14.16
CA GLY A 900 10.07 -11.50 -14.41
C GLY A 900 9.60 -11.60 -15.87
N GLN A 901 9.36 -10.47 -16.52
CA GLN A 901 9.05 -10.44 -17.96
C GLN A 901 10.15 -11.09 -18.81
N TRP A 902 11.41 -10.85 -18.49
CA TRP A 902 12.54 -11.37 -19.26
C TRP A 902 12.64 -12.90 -19.16
N LEU A 903 12.29 -13.48 -18.00
CA LEU A 903 12.25 -14.93 -17.83
C LEU A 903 11.22 -15.59 -18.77
N ILE A 904 10.07 -14.97 -18.98
CA ILE A 904 9.04 -15.48 -19.91
C ILE A 904 9.38 -15.11 -21.36
N ASN A 905 9.70 -13.83 -21.62
CA ASN A 905 9.77 -13.32 -23.00
C ASN A 905 11.10 -13.64 -23.69
N ARG A 906 12.19 -13.89 -22.94
CA ARG A 906 13.50 -14.20 -23.52
C ARG A 906 14.04 -15.56 -23.09
N CYS A 907 14.12 -15.86 -21.78
CA CYS A 907 14.61 -17.15 -21.33
C CYS A 907 13.75 -18.29 -21.89
N LEU A 908 12.43 -18.24 -21.72
CA LEU A 908 11.49 -19.17 -22.38
C LEU A 908 11.19 -18.78 -23.83
N GLY A 909 11.36 -17.53 -24.21
CA GLY A 909 11.13 -17.00 -25.53
C GLY A 909 9.68 -16.84 -25.95
N ILE A 910 8.73 -16.88 -25.00
CA ILE A 910 7.30 -16.64 -25.29
C ILE A 910 7.07 -15.13 -25.32
N GLU A 911 7.11 -14.53 -26.51
CA GLU A 911 7.00 -13.09 -26.68
C GLU A 911 5.82 -12.72 -27.57
N ARG A 912 5.03 -11.75 -27.13
CA ARG A 912 3.91 -11.21 -27.93
C ARG A 912 4.41 -10.50 -29.18
N ASP A 913 3.62 -10.56 -30.25
CA ASP A 913 3.81 -9.73 -31.44
C ASP A 913 3.14 -8.37 -31.21
N GLU A 914 3.91 -7.33 -30.98
CA GLU A 914 3.39 -5.98 -30.72
C GLU A 914 2.69 -5.36 -31.93
N GLN A 915 2.85 -5.91 -33.15
CA GLN A 915 2.08 -5.51 -34.34
C GLN A 915 0.75 -6.27 -34.47
N GLN A 916 0.62 -7.41 -33.78
CA GLN A 916 -0.58 -8.24 -33.74
C GLN A 916 -0.89 -8.63 -32.27
N PRO A 917 -1.26 -7.65 -31.41
CA PRO A 917 -1.45 -7.88 -29.98
C PRO A 917 -2.42 -9.02 -29.65
N GLY A 918 -2.28 -9.60 -28.43
CA GLY A 918 -3.22 -10.57 -27.88
C GLY A 918 -2.94 -12.03 -28.24
N PHE A 919 -1.75 -12.40 -28.73
CA PHE A 919 -1.29 -13.77 -28.94
C PHE A 919 -2.01 -14.58 -30.05
N ARG A 920 -2.70 -13.95 -31.01
CA ARG A 920 -3.13 -14.65 -32.21
C ARG A 920 -1.95 -15.06 -33.08
N HIS A 921 -0.97 -14.19 -33.17
CA HIS A 921 0.38 -14.45 -33.61
C HIS A 921 1.33 -13.99 -32.52
N PHE A 922 2.46 -14.70 -32.33
CA PHE A 922 3.46 -14.37 -31.33
C PHE A 922 4.84 -14.87 -31.77
N PHE A 923 5.87 -14.45 -31.09
CA PHE A 923 7.22 -14.91 -31.33
C PHE A 923 7.64 -15.97 -30.33
N LEU A 924 8.32 -16.99 -30.82
CA LEU A 924 9.01 -17.99 -30.00
C LEU A 924 10.52 -17.83 -30.23
N ARG A 925 11.19 -17.26 -29.24
CA ARG A 925 12.62 -16.95 -29.27
C ARG A 925 13.32 -17.48 -28.01
N PRO A 926 13.27 -18.78 -27.73
CA PRO A 926 13.93 -19.30 -26.54
C PRO A 926 15.44 -19.01 -26.62
N GLU A 927 15.97 -18.39 -25.59
CA GLU A 927 17.39 -18.04 -25.50
C GLU A 927 18.05 -18.90 -24.41
N PRO A 928 18.62 -20.08 -24.76
CA PRO A 928 19.43 -20.88 -23.85
C PRO A 928 20.59 -20.07 -23.29
N ASP A 929 20.95 -20.30 -22.03
CA ASP A 929 22.04 -19.59 -21.38
C ASP A 929 23.40 -19.84 -22.09
N PRO A 930 23.94 -18.86 -22.80
CA PRO A 930 25.21 -19.03 -23.51
C PRO A 930 26.42 -19.16 -22.57
N THR A 931 26.26 -18.83 -21.28
CA THR A 931 27.32 -18.99 -20.27
C THR A 931 27.42 -20.41 -19.74
N GLY A 932 26.33 -21.22 -19.95
CA GLY A 932 26.28 -22.60 -19.47
C GLY A 932 26.03 -22.76 -17.96
N MET A 933 25.82 -21.65 -17.23
CA MET A 933 25.50 -21.68 -15.80
C MET A 933 24.10 -22.23 -15.54
N MET A 934 23.15 -21.93 -16.43
CA MET A 934 21.80 -22.49 -16.44
C MET A 934 21.71 -23.54 -17.55
N THR A 935 21.39 -24.77 -17.21
CA THR A 935 21.41 -25.89 -18.15
C THR A 935 20.04 -26.27 -18.72
N TYR A 936 18.97 -25.79 -18.14
CA TYR A 936 17.62 -25.88 -18.68
C TYR A 936 16.74 -24.77 -18.15
N ALA A 937 15.71 -24.44 -18.91
CA ALA A 937 14.52 -23.72 -18.43
C ALA A 937 13.26 -24.30 -19.08
N ARG A 938 12.16 -24.24 -18.35
CA ARG A 938 10.83 -24.65 -18.81
C ARG A 938 9.74 -23.81 -18.16
N GLY A 939 8.64 -23.66 -18.87
CA GLY A 939 7.50 -22.92 -18.35
C GLY A 939 6.38 -22.79 -19.36
N HIS A 940 5.37 -22.03 -18.99
CA HIS A 940 4.20 -21.80 -19.84
C HIS A 940 3.63 -20.40 -19.65
N LEU A 941 2.80 -20.03 -20.62
CA LEU A 941 1.91 -18.86 -20.56
C LEU A 941 0.52 -19.27 -21.03
N ASP A 942 -0.50 -19.10 -20.19
CA ASP A 942 -1.90 -19.29 -20.55
C ASP A 942 -2.43 -18.02 -21.24
N THR A 943 -2.92 -18.18 -22.46
CA THR A 943 -3.51 -17.10 -23.26
C THR A 943 -5.01 -17.36 -23.47
N PRO A 944 -5.79 -16.39 -23.99
CA PRO A 944 -7.19 -16.62 -24.34
C PRO A 944 -7.40 -17.77 -25.34
N TYR A 945 -6.36 -18.15 -26.07
CA TYR A 945 -6.40 -19.21 -27.09
C TYR A 945 -5.92 -20.58 -26.57
N GLY A 946 -5.43 -20.64 -25.34
CA GLY A 946 -4.90 -21.83 -24.70
C GLY A 946 -3.48 -21.65 -24.20
N ARG A 947 -2.90 -22.75 -23.70
CA ARG A 947 -1.57 -22.78 -23.10
C ARG A 947 -0.47 -22.86 -24.15
N ILE A 948 0.50 -21.96 -24.05
CA ILE A 948 1.77 -22.03 -24.76
C ILE A 948 2.81 -22.58 -23.78
N GLU A 949 3.54 -23.64 -24.17
CA GLU A 949 4.64 -24.17 -23.37
C GLU A 949 5.96 -23.99 -24.13
N SER A 950 7.02 -23.67 -23.43
CA SER A 950 8.37 -23.58 -23.99
C SER A 950 9.38 -24.14 -23.00
N SER A 951 10.29 -24.96 -23.51
CA SER A 951 11.44 -25.41 -22.75
C SER A 951 12.64 -25.63 -23.62
N TRP A 952 13.81 -25.51 -23.00
CA TRP A 952 15.08 -25.87 -23.59
C TRP A 952 15.97 -26.57 -22.56
N HIS A 953 16.91 -27.39 -23.03
CA HIS A 953 17.94 -28.02 -22.22
C HIS A 953 19.25 -28.20 -23.00
N ILE A 954 20.37 -28.06 -22.31
CA ILE A 954 21.70 -28.28 -22.87
C ILE A 954 22.08 -29.75 -22.68
N ASN A 955 22.33 -30.45 -23.78
CA ASN A 955 22.76 -31.83 -23.79
C ASN A 955 24.23 -31.98 -23.37
N ALA A 956 24.64 -33.19 -23.03
CA ALA A 956 26.02 -33.50 -22.64
C ALA A 956 27.05 -33.19 -23.73
N ASP A 957 26.65 -33.19 -25.00
CA ASP A 957 27.49 -32.85 -26.15
C ASP A 957 27.48 -31.35 -26.49
N GLY A 958 26.78 -30.53 -25.70
CA GLY A 958 26.68 -29.09 -25.90
C GLY A 958 25.57 -28.69 -26.89
N THR A 959 24.86 -29.59 -27.48
CA THR A 959 23.68 -29.27 -28.32
C THR A 959 22.50 -28.86 -27.41
N VAL A 960 21.54 -28.11 -27.98
CA VAL A 960 20.36 -27.68 -27.25
C VAL A 960 19.13 -28.42 -27.78
N GLY A 961 18.41 -29.05 -26.88
CA GLY A 961 17.09 -29.62 -27.16
C GLY A 961 15.97 -28.61 -26.84
N TYR A 962 14.93 -28.55 -27.64
CA TYR A 962 13.77 -27.67 -27.50
C TYR A 962 12.50 -28.49 -27.50
N HIS A 963 11.57 -28.14 -26.64
CA HIS A 963 10.19 -28.64 -26.64
C HIS A 963 9.23 -27.47 -26.54
N ILE A 964 8.34 -27.29 -27.51
CA ILE A 964 7.41 -26.19 -27.66
C ILE A 964 6.02 -26.73 -27.94
N VAL A 965 5.03 -26.27 -27.18
CA VAL A 965 3.61 -26.58 -27.39
C VAL A 965 2.88 -25.28 -27.69
N ILE A 966 2.12 -25.26 -28.78
CA ILE A 966 1.24 -24.12 -29.15
C ILE A 966 -0.19 -24.62 -29.39
N PRO A 967 -1.21 -23.82 -29.05
CA PRO A 967 -2.61 -24.13 -29.39
C PRO A 967 -2.86 -24.17 -30.90
N ASP A 968 -3.76 -25.07 -31.34
CA ASP A 968 -4.07 -25.29 -32.77
C ASP A 968 -4.64 -24.05 -33.49
N SER A 969 -5.15 -23.06 -32.76
CA SER A 969 -5.88 -21.90 -33.33
C SER A 969 -5.01 -20.66 -33.57
N ILE A 970 -3.70 -20.73 -33.24
CA ILE A 970 -2.76 -19.62 -33.34
C ILE A 970 -1.51 -19.98 -34.08
N SER A 971 -0.74 -18.98 -34.50
CA SER A 971 0.56 -19.18 -35.16
C SER A 971 1.68 -18.48 -34.40
N ALA A 972 2.89 -18.95 -34.58
CA ALA A 972 4.08 -18.32 -34.03
C ALA A 972 5.20 -18.30 -35.05
N THR A 973 6.03 -17.26 -35.05
CA THR A 973 7.31 -17.28 -35.74
C THR A 973 8.38 -17.77 -34.75
N LEU A 974 8.93 -18.94 -35.05
CA LEU A 974 9.98 -19.58 -34.27
C LEU A 974 11.38 -19.11 -34.72
N TYR A 975 12.18 -18.62 -33.79
CA TYR A 975 13.57 -18.24 -33.96
C TYR A 975 14.45 -19.15 -33.14
N LEU A 976 15.26 -19.97 -33.76
CA LEU A 976 16.27 -20.79 -33.08
C LEU A 976 17.69 -20.31 -33.43
N PRO A 977 18.64 -20.39 -32.52
CA PRO A 977 20.03 -19.99 -32.81
C PRO A 977 20.62 -20.70 -34.03
N GLY A 978 21.08 -19.91 -34.99
CA GLY A 978 21.72 -20.41 -36.23
C GLY A 978 20.74 -20.89 -37.29
N GLU A 979 19.43 -20.72 -37.15
CA GLU A 979 18.39 -21.08 -38.11
C GLU A 979 17.66 -19.86 -38.67
N ALA A 980 17.08 -19.98 -39.85
CA ALA A 980 16.18 -18.99 -40.42
C ALA A 980 14.84 -19.02 -39.65
N PRO A 981 14.19 -17.88 -39.47
CA PRO A 981 12.87 -17.82 -38.83
C PRO A 981 11.87 -18.72 -39.58
N GLN A 982 11.02 -19.44 -38.86
CA GLN A 982 9.99 -20.34 -39.45
C GLN A 982 8.64 -20.08 -38.79
N GLU A 983 7.61 -19.98 -39.65
CA GLU A 983 6.22 -19.99 -39.17
C GLU A 983 5.84 -21.40 -38.73
N ILE A 984 5.29 -21.48 -37.51
CA ILE A 984 4.75 -22.74 -36.96
C ILE A 984 3.29 -22.54 -36.51
N THR A 985 2.50 -23.58 -36.78
CA THR A 985 1.09 -23.70 -36.35
C THR A 985 0.85 -24.96 -35.53
N LYS A 986 1.88 -25.65 -35.16
CA LYS A 986 1.88 -26.92 -34.40
C LYS A 986 3.04 -26.92 -33.43
N SER A 987 2.94 -27.76 -32.41
CA SER A 987 4.04 -28.05 -31.49
C SER A 987 5.32 -28.47 -32.21
N TYR A 988 6.45 -28.16 -31.61
CA TYR A 988 7.80 -28.34 -32.17
C TYR A 988 8.69 -29.02 -31.14
N ASP A 989 9.38 -30.08 -31.57
CA ASP A 989 10.36 -30.84 -30.80
C ASP A 989 11.68 -30.95 -31.57
N ARG A 990 12.80 -30.78 -30.89
CA ARG A 990 14.16 -30.95 -31.43
C ARG A 990 15.12 -31.47 -30.38
#